data_cdd750c4f92adcd9fe2823a920691671
#
_entry.id   cdd750c4f92adcd9fe2823a920691671
#
_cell.length_a   1.000
_cell.length_b   1.000
_cell.length_c   1.000
_cell.angle_alpha   90.00
_cell.angle_beta   90.00
_cell.angle_gamma   90.00
#
_symmetry.space_group_name_H-M   'P 1'
#
loop_
_entity.id
_entity.type
_entity.pdbx_description
1 polymer ?
#
loop_
_entity_poly.entity_id
_entity_poly.type
_entity_poly.pdbx_seq_one_letter_code
_entity_poly.pdbx_strand_id
1 'polypeptide(L)'
;MNPLQIALSVRSDFSLGESSFQIPKIIEFAKEKGYTHVALCDLMTVSGIPAFTEKAKKAGVTPIAGVTLHIVDDPTAKVKDKVNNPYRIKAYPKNEAGMRSIFAALTKSLSADHFYYNSRLGLEDVLALEDVVVTTGDMRSLWHHPDAEKHAEQLHARFGSDFFVELAALSTPLFDRTNDRAVRWLDTLADKPSCIITRPSLYATDEDADSADVLRAITSNTPVSSLWLARPWLRDLSLHDIKANAGHFKAASDRLGLPLRPMLDAISDMAGRCGYEFKKLKPSMPQMAPNEYSALVSACVAGWKERFTRKVWGHCPSREELDTVYKERLRFELEVIKKMGFSGYFLLVQDIVRWSKANGVLVGPGRGSVGGSLIAYLMGITDCDPIRFNLLFERFINPDRLDLPDADLDFESGKRHKVVSYIVAKYGRENVAGIVNFSTLGAASALRDTARLHNLEPWEYACSKQMEKEHGVSLSLTESADKVPDIDKFRKERPVIWNHALRLEGANRSLSQHAAGVIVSGEPILNRAVVSTRGGDESLPVVQWDKSRVEDFGLIKIDILGLNTLDLIGTALDYIKERHHKKIDILALPLDDEKVLRAFGNGDTTGVFQFSGRGIKNLLKEMAVGGPLTFGDLVAATALFRPGPLDAGLCDRYVRVKQGAAHPHYEHPALEKCLGDTFGVVVYQESVMAITRELCGFTPGEADGV
;
A
#
# COMPACT_ATOMS: atom_id res chain seq x y z
N MET A 1 25.79 4.84 -25.17
CA MET A 1 25.42 3.67 -24.36
C MET A 1 25.76 2.39 -25.11
N ASN A 2 26.14 1.31 -24.43
CA ASN A 2 26.25 0.01 -25.11
C ASN A 2 24.84 -0.59 -25.23
N PRO A 3 24.29 -0.75 -26.44
CA PRO A 3 22.92 -1.21 -26.66
C PRO A 3 22.63 -2.62 -26.11
N LEU A 4 23.63 -3.46 -26.03
CA LEU A 4 23.50 -4.80 -25.48
C LEU A 4 23.30 -4.81 -23.94
N GLN A 5 23.64 -3.70 -23.27
CA GLN A 5 23.44 -3.51 -21.82
C GLN A 5 22.10 -2.86 -21.49
N ILE A 6 21.18 -2.79 -22.45
CA ILE A 6 19.85 -2.18 -22.29
C ILE A 6 18.78 -3.26 -22.45
N ALA A 7 17.99 -3.50 -21.41
CA ALA A 7 16.83 -4.39 -21.45
C ALA A 7 15.55 -3.55 -21.54
N LEU A 8 14.88 -3.52 -22.70
CA LEU A 8 13.71 -2.66 -22.96
C LEU A 8 12.36 -3.34 -22.68
N SER A 9 12.33 -4.62 -22.31
CA SER A 9 11.08 -5.37 -22.20
C SER A 9 11.03 -6.29 -20.98
N VAL A 10 11.11 -5.70 -19.80
CA VAL A 10 10.98 -6.45 -18.54
C VAL A 10 9.63 -6.14 -17.91
N ARG A 11 8.94 -7.17 -17.43
CA ARG A 11 7.68 -7.04 -16.69
C ARG A 11 7.83 -7.61 -15.30
N SER A 12 7.29 -6.90 -14.31
CA SER A 12 7.25 -7.37 -12.93
C SER A 12 5.97 -8.12 -12.61
N ASP A 13 5.89 -8.64 -11.38
CA ASP A 13 4.72 -9.26 -10.78
C ASP A 13 3.54 -8.29 -10.58
N PHE A 14 3.71 -6.98 -10.83
CA PHE A 14 2.60 -6.04 -11.00
C PHE A 14 1.79 -6.30 -12.28
N SER A 15 2.37 -7.00 -13.28
CA SER A 15 1.64 -7.61 -14.39
C SER A 15 0.93 -8.88 -13.91
N LEU A 16 -0.15 -8.71 -13.13
CA LEU A 16 -0.83 -9.78 -12.40
C LEU A 16 -1.17 -10.98 -13.28
N GLY A 17 -0.75 -12.17 -12.84
CA GLY A 17 -0.98 -13.42 -13.54
C GLY A 17 -0.21 -13.56 -14.86
N GLU A 18 0.70 -12.65 -15.19
CA GLU A 18 1.53 -12.74 -16.38
C GLU A 18 3.01 -12.93 -16.06
N SER A 19 3.53 -12.18 -15.10
CA SER A 19 4.93 -12.25 -14.68
C SER A 19 5.04 -12.62 -13.20
N SER A 20 6.05 -13.42 -12.85
CA SER A 20 6.45 -13.74 -11.48
C SER A 20 7.72 -12.99 -11.06
N PHE A 21 8.23 -12.10 -11.87
CA PHE A 21 9.50 -11.42 -11.69
C PHE A 21 9.35 -10.25 -10.71
N GLN A 22 9.68 -10.48 -9.46
CA GLN A 22 9.60 -9.45 -8.41
C GLN A 22 10.64 -8.35 -8.62
N ILE A 23 10.30 -7.09 -8.37
CA ILE A 23 11.18 -5.92 -8.57
C ILE A 23 12.56 -6.07 -7.93
N PRO A 24 12.73 -6.55 -6.67
CA PRO A 24 14.05 -6.76 -6.11
C PRO A 24 14.91 -7.72 -6.95
N LYS A 25 14.32 -8.83 -7.40
CA LYS A 25 14.99 -9.82 -8.24
C LYS A 25 15.34 -9.28 -9.65
N ILE A 26 14.45 -8.44 -10.23
CA ILE A 26 14.75 -7.76 -11.50
C ILE A 26 16.06 -6.97 -11.40
N ILE A 27 16.23 -6.20 -10.34
CA ILE A 27 17.41 -5.36 -10.14
C ILE A 27 18.66 -6.18 -9.85
N GLU A 28 18.54 -7.19 -8.99
CA GLU A 28 19.63 -8.12 -8.66
C GLU A 28 20.16 -8.81 -9.91
N PHE A 29 19.29 -9.45 -10.67
CA PHE A 29 19.63 -10.16 -11.90
C PHE A 29 20.14 -9.24 -13.01
N ALA A 30 19.53 -8.05 -13.17
CA ALA A 30 20.02 -7.07 -14.13
C ALA A 30 21.48 -6.68 -13.85
N LYS A 31 21.81 -6.43 -12.61
CA LYS A 31 23.18 -6.12 -12.19
C LYS A 31 24.13 -7.31 -12.38
N GLU A 32 23.72 -8.50 -11.95
CA GLU A 32 24.50 -9.74 -12.12
C GLU A 32 24.78 -10.04 -13.59
N LYS A 33 23.77 -9.87 -14.46
CA LYS A 33 23.87 -10.12 -15.91
C LYS A 33 24.54 -8.99 -16.69
N GLY A 34 24.92 -7.88 -16.03
CA GLY A 34 25.70 -6.76 -16.59
C GLY A 34 24.88 -5.69 -17.29
N TYR A 35 23.56 -5.60 -17.06
CA TYR A 35 22.72 -4.55 -17.59
C TYR A 35 22.97 -3.22 -16.87
N THR A 36 23.06 -2.14 -17.64
CA THR A 36 23.19 -0.77 -17.14
C THR A 36 21.87 -0.02 -17.18
N HIS A 37 20.95 -0.41 -18.08
CA HIS A 37 19.64 0.18 -18.24
C HIS A 37 18.57 -0.91 -18.30
N VAL A 38 17.49 -0.73 -17.59
CA VAL A 38 16.34 -1.66 -17.58
C VAL A 38 15.05 -0.88 -17.68
N ALA A 39 14.19 -1.27 -18.63
CA ALA A 39 12.84 -0.74 -18.76
C ALA A 39 11.84 -1.67 -18.07
N LEU A 40 11.05 -1.12 -17.17
CA LEU A 40 9.89 -1.79 -16.59
C LEU A 40 8.65 -1.47 -17.42
N CYS A 41 8.04 -2.48 -18.03
CA CYS A 41 6.92 -2.33 -18.97
C CYS A 41 5.72 -3.21 -18.55
N ASP A 42 5.20 -3.00 -17.34
CA ASP A 42 4.10 -3.78 -16.81
C ASP A 42 2.81 -3.64 -17.62
N LEU A 43 1.99 -4.68 -17.63
CA LEU A 43 0.75 -4.74 -18.39
C LEU A 43 -0.33 -3.89 -17.73
N MET A 44 -0.78 -2.83 -18.41
CA MET A 44 -1.87 -1.94 -18.00
C MET A 44 -1.72 -1.34 -16.61
N THR A 45 -0.48 -1.18 -16.13
CA THR A 45 -0.19 -0.57 -14.84
C THR A 45 1.20 0.07 -14.82
N VAL A 46 1.33 1.11 -14.02
CA VAL A 46 2.61 1.78 -13.71
C VAL A 46 2.94 1.71 -12.21
N SER A 47 2.18 0.90 -11.47
CA SER A 47 2.27 0.84 -9.99
C SER A 47 3.64 0.36 -9.48
N GLY A 48 4.38 -0.42 -10.27
CA GLY A 48 5.73 -0.88 -9.94
C GLY A 48 6.83 0.18 -10.15
N ILE A 49 6.59 1.22 -10.96
CA ILE A 49 7.62 2.19 -11.39
C ILE A 49 8.31 2.90 -10.22
N PRO A 50 7.61 3.41 -9.18
CA PRO A 50 8.29 4.09 -8.07
C PRO A 50 9.28 3.18 -7.33
N ALA A 51 8.84 1.99 -6.94
CA ALA A 51 9.68 1.01 -6.24
C ALA A 51 10.86 0.55 -7.10
N PHE A 52 10.61 0.32 -8.40
CA PHE A 52 11.61 -0.04 -9.36
C PHE A 52 12.68 1.06 -9.50
N THR A 53 12.25 2.31 -9.68
CA THR A 53 13.15 3.46 -9.85
C THR A 53 14.06 3.65 -8.64
N GLU A 54 13.52 3.60 -7.42
CA GLU A 54 14.29 3.74 -6.18
C GLU A 54 15.34 2.63 -6.02
N LYS A 55 14.92 1.37 -6.22
CA LYS A 55 15.83 0.22 -6.09
C LYS A 55 16.90 0.18 -7.18
N ALA A 56 16.53 0.50 -8.43
CA ALA A 56 17.47 0.54 -9.55
C ALA A 56 18.56 1.58 -9.32
N LYS A 57 18.19 2.80 -8.93
CA LYS A 57 19.15 3.87 -8.61
C LYS A 57 20.11 3.48 -7.48
N LYS A 58 19.59 2.89 -6.39
CA LYS A 58 20.43 2.38 -5.29
C LYS A 58 21.42 1.31 -5.75
N ALA A 59 21.07 0.52 -6.74
CA ALA A 59 21.92 -0.55 -7.28
C ALA A 59 22.88 -0.08 -8.41
N GLY A 60 22.77 1.19 -8.85
CA GLY A 60 23.56 1.74 -9.95
C GLY A 60 23.06 1.32 -11.34
N VAL A 61 21.78 0.91 -11.45
CA VAL A 61 21.12 0.59 -12.72
C VAL A 61 20.22 1.77 -13.09
N THR A 62 20.27 2.21 -14.34
CA THR A 62 19.41 3.29 -14.85
C THR A 62 18.01 2.75 -15.15
N PRO A 63 16.96 3.21 -14.45
CA PRO A 63 15.60 2.78 -14.70
C PRO A 63 15.01 3.50 -15.90
N ILE A 64 14.28 2.79 -16.74
CA ILE A 64 13.44 3.34 -17.80
C ILE A 64 11.99 3.00 -17.45
N ALA A 65 11.13 4.01 -17.35
CA ALA A 65 9.70 3.80 -17.16
C ALA A 65 9.03 3.45 -18.49
N GLY A 66 8.15 2.47 -18.48
CA GLY A 66 7.34 2.08 -19.61
C GLY A 66 6.04 1.40 -19.16
N VAL A 67 5.15 1.19 -20.10
CA VAL A 67 3.90 0.44 -19.89
C VAL A 67 3.53 -0.33 -21.13
N THR A 68 3.00 -1.54 -20.95
CA THR A 68 2.39 -2.32 -22.02
C THR A 68 0.88 -2.06 -22.03
N LEU A 69 0.36 -1.53 -23.11
CA LEU A 69 -1.06 -1.22 -23.30
C LEU A 69 -1.77 -2.36 -24.01
N HIS A 70 -2.96 -2.72 -23.53
CA HIS A 70 -3.82 -3.74 -24.13
C HIS A 70 -4.90 -3.06 -24.98
N ILE A 71 -4.82 -3.28 -26.28
CA ILE A 71 -5.63 -2.61 -27.30
C ILE A 71 -6.62 -3.61 -27.92
N VAL A 72 -7.84 -3.14 -28.18
CA VAL A 72 -8.91 -3.88 -28.84
C VAL A 72 -9.61 -2.97 -29.84
N ASP A 73 -10.38 -3.53 -30.78
CA ASP A 73 -11.11 -2.76 -31.79
C ASP A 73 -12.12 -1.80 -31.17
N ASP A 74 -12.95 -2.33 -30.27
CA ASP A 74 -13.94 -1.56 -29.52
C ASP A 74 -13.79 -1.82 -28.01
N PRO A 75 -13.16 -0.89 -27.28
CA PRO A 75 -12.96 -1.03 -25.84
C PRO A 75 -14.26 -0.97 -25.03
N THR A 76 -15.36 -0.47 -25.60
CA THR A 76 -16.68 -0.36 -24.93
C THR A 76 -17.53 -1.60 -25.12
N ALA A 77 -17.24 -2.41 -26.14
CA ALA A 77 -17.98 -3.66 -26.39
C ALA A 77 -17.79 -4.67 -25.25
N LYS A 78 -18.89 -5.12 -24.65
CA LYS A 78 -18.86 -6.14 -23.57
C LYS A 78 -18.79 -7.57 -24.13
N VAL A 79 -17.83 -7.79 -25.04
CA VAL A 79 -17.53 -9.07 -25.66
C VAL A 79 -16.14 -9.60 -25.22
N LYS A 80 -15.93 -10.92 -25.37
CA LYS A 80 -14.63 -11.51 -25.04
C LYS A 80 -13.52 -10.95 -25.94
N ASP A 81 -12.34 -10.68 -25.40
CA ASP A 81 -11.22 -10.10 -26.14
C ASP A 81 -10.85 -10.87 -27.42
N LYS A 82 -10.98 -12.20 -27.43
CA LYS A 82 -10.70 -13.00 -28.63
C LYS A 82 -11.48 -12.56 -29.88
N VAL A 83 -12.67 -12.04 -29.72
CA VAL A 83 -13.55 -11.57 -30.81
C VAL A 83 -13.22 -10.12 -31.16
N ASN A 84 -12.58 -9.40 -30.27
CA ASN A 84 -12.27 -7.98 -30.36
C ASN A 84 -10.79 -7.72 -30.73
N ASN A 85 -10.17 -8.65 -31.43
CA ASN A 85 -8.83 -8.58 -32.00
C ASN A 85 -7.74 -7.97 -31.08
N PRO A 86 -7.48 -8.55 -29.89
CA PRO A 86 -6.59 -7.95 -28.91
C PRO A 86 -5.12 -7.97 -29.38
N TYR A 87 -4.44 -6.85 -29.19
CA TYR A 87 -3.01 -6.72 -29.37
C TYR A 87 -2.38 -5.81 -28.34
N ARG A 88 -1.06 -5.69 -28.33
CA ARG A 88 -0.32 -4.91 -27.34
C ARG A 88 0.65 -3.96 -28.00
N ILE A 89 0.73 -2.76 -27.44
CA ILE A 89 1.68 -1.71 -27.79
C ILE A 89 2.41 -1.32 -26.50
N LYS A 90 3.64 -0.83 -26.60
CA LYS A 90 4.33 -0.24 -25.45
C LYS A 90 4.44 1.26 -25.61
N ALA A 91 4.33 1.96 -24.49
CA ALA A 91 4.55 3.41 -24.41
C ALA A 91 5.57 3.72 -23.29
N TYR A 92 6.49 4.63 -23.61
CA TYR A 92 7.54 5.05 -22.69
C TYR A 92 7.49 6.57 -22.55
N PRO A 93 7.28 7.14 -21.36
CA PRO A 93 7.20 8.57 -21.18
C PRO A 93 8.57 9.24 -21.35
N LYS A 94 8.60 10.33 -22.11
CA LYS A 94 9.81 11.14 -22.29
C LYS A 94 10.05 12.08 -21.12
N ASN A 95 8.98 12.48 -20.43
CA ASN A 95 8.98 13.44 -19.33
C ASN A 95 7.73 13.27 -18.47
N GLU A 96 7.50 14.21 -17.54
CA GLU A 96 6.33 14.25 -16.66
C GLU A 96 4.99 14.36 -17.44
N ALA A 97 4.94 15.14 -18.52
CA ALA A 97 3.74 15.29 -19.34
C ALA A 97 3.38 13.95 -20.02
N GLY A 98 4.38 13.23 -20.53
CA GLY A 98 4.20 11.89 -21.08
C GLY A 98 3.67 10.88 -20.05
N MET A 99 4.16 10.95 -18.81
CA MET A 99 3.64 10.08 -17.75
C MET A 99 2.18 10.42 -17.39
N ARG A 100 1.82 11.70 -17.34
CA ARG A 100 0.42 12.12 -17.12
C ARG A 100 -0.51 11.68 -18.25
N SER A 101 -0.04 11.74 -19.48
CA SER A 101 -0.76 11.23 -20.64
C SER A 101 -1.04 9.71 -20.50
N ILE A 102 -0.05 8.95 -20.05
CA ILE A 102 -0.23 7.51 -19.73
C ILE A 102 -1.22 7.33 -18.57
N PHE A 103 -1.18 8.16 -17.50
CA PHE A 103 -2.17 8.09 -16.42
C PHE A 103 -3.60 8.29 -16.93
N ALA A 104 -3.81 9.26 -17.85
CA ALA A 104 -5.11 9.50 -18.44
C ALA A 104 -5.62 8.29 -19.23
N ALA A 105 -4.78 7.71 -20.10
CA ALA A 105 -5.13 6.52 -20.87
C ALA A 105 -5.44 5.31 -19.95
N LEU A 106 -4.59 5.04 -18.96
CA LEU A 106 -4.81 3.94 -18.02
C LEU A 106 -6.08 4.16 -17.18
N THR A 107 -6.35 5.40 -16.75
CA THR A 107 -7.60 5.75 -16.04
C THR A 107 -8.82 5.46 -16.90
N LYS A 108 -8.79 5.86 -18.19
CA LYS A 108 -9.85 5.56 -19.14
C LYS A 108 -10.07 4.04 -19.29
N SER A 109 -9.00 3.26 -19.38
CA SER A 109 -9.07 1.79 -19.46
C SER A 109 -9.71 1.12 -18.24
N LEU A 110 -9.66 1.78 -17.08
CA LEU A 110 -10.21 1.32 -15.80
C LEU A 110 -11.59 1.94 -15.51
N SER A 111 -12.21 2.61 -16.47
CA SER A 111 -13.60 3.10 -16.37
C SER A 111 -14.59 1.95 -16.49
N ALA A 112 -15.82 2.16 -16.01
CA ALA A 112 -16.91 1.18 -16.14
C ALA A 112 -17.20 0.82 -17.59
N ASP A 113 -17.01 1.75 -18.53
CA ASP A 113 -17.29 1.55 -19.96
C ASP A 113 -16.21 0.69 -20.64
N HIS A 114 -14.94 0.93 -20.33
CA HIS A 114 -13.80 0.26 -20.97
C HIS A 114 -13.41 -1.06 -20.30
N PHE A 115 -13.68 -1.22 -18.99
CA PHE A 115 -13.32 -2.44 -18.28
C PHE A 115 -14.32 -3.57 -18.52
N TYR A 116 -13.82 -4.70 -19.06
CA TYR A 116 -14.59 -5.95 -19.15
C TYR A 116 -13.65 -7.15 -19.02
N TYR A 117 -13.63 -7.78 -17.86
CA TYR A 117 -12.63 -8.74 -17.39
C TYR A 117 -11.19 -8.20 -17.34
N ASN A 118 -10.77 -7.41 -18.33
CA ASN A 118 -9.48 -6.75 -18.44
C ASN A 118 -9.67 -5.25 -18.68
N SER A 119 -8.64 -4.47 -18.35
CA SER A 119 -8.52 -3.06 -18.76
C SER A 119 -8.24 -3.02 -20.26
N ARG A 120 -8.93 -2.19 -21.03
CA ARG A 120 -8.85 -2.12 -22.48
C ARG A 120 -8.80 -0.68 -22.97
N LEU A 121 -8.07 -0.49 -24.08
CA LEU A 121 -8.02 0.78 -24.82
C LEU A 121 -8.31 0.51 -26.28
N GLY A 122 -8.76 1.53 -27.01
CA GLY A 122 -8.78 1.54 -28.48
C GLY A 122 -7.48 2.14 -29.04
N LEU A 123 -7.30 2.02 -30.34
CA LEU A 123 -6.15 2.65 -31.03
C LEU A 123 -6.18 4.18 -30.88
N GLU A 124 -7.36 4.80 -30.91
CA GLU A 124 -7.54 6.25 -30.73
C GLU A 124 -7.02 6.73 -29.38
N ASP A 125 -7.11 5.92 -28.32
CA ASP A 125 -6.58 6.24 -27.00
C ASP A 125 -5.04 6.30 -27.01
N VAL A 126 -4.39 5.46 -27.82
CA VAL A 126 -2.94 5.47 -28.04
C VAL A 126 -2.53 6.68 -28.87
N LEU A 127 -3.28 6.96 -29.94
CA LEU A 127 -3.02 8.13 -30.81
C LEU A 127 -3.17 9.47 -30.07
N ALA A 128 -3.94 9.50 -28.96
CA ALA A 128 -4.09 10.66 -28.10
C ALA A 128 -2.93 10.85 -27.11
N LEU A 129 -1.98 9.91 -26.99
CA LEU A 129 -0.84 10.05 -26.09
C LEU A 129 0.09 11.18 -26.57
N GLU A 130 0.67 11.89 -25.60
CA GLU A 130 1.62 12.99 -25.81
C GLU A 130 2.94 12.72 -25.09
N ASP A 131 4.02 13.25 -25.61
CA ASP A 131 5.38 13.14 -25.02
C ASP A 131 5.80 11.72 -24.66
N VAL A 132 5.49 10.77 -25.53
CA VAL A 132 5.85 9.36 -25.36
C VAL A 132 6.61 8.82 -26.56
N VAL A 133 7.42 7.80 -26.32
CA VAL A 133 7.93 6.89 -27.35
C VAL A 133 7.01 5.69 -27.41
N VAL A 134 6.63 5.27 -28.61
CA VAL A 134 5.69 4.16 -28.85
C VAL A 134 6.35 3.04 -29.65
N THR A 135 6.13 1.77 -29.26
CA THR A 135 6.58 0.62 -30.04
C THR A 135 5.43 -0.27 -30.43
N THR A 136 5.61 -1.08 -31.47
CA THR A 136 4.60 -2.08 -31.89
C THR A 136 4.41 -3.23 -30.89
N GLY A 137 5.18 -3.27 -29.81
CA GLY A 137 5.15 -4.32 -28.80
C GLY A 137 5.80 -5.64 -29.24
N ASP A 138 6.04 -6.52 -28.28
CA ASP A 138 6.70 -7.82 -28.46
C ASP A 138 5.72 -9.00 -28.38
N MET A 139 5.19 -9.28 -27.20
CA MET A 139 4.21 -10.36 -26.97
C MET A 139 2.81 -9.91 -27.34
N ARG A 140 2.12 -10.65 -28.21
CA ARG A 140 0.84 -10.22 -28.80
C ARG A 140 0.94 -8.82 -29.42
N SER A 141 2.03 -8.56 -30.13
CA SER A 141 2.31 -7.27 -30.75
C SER A 141 1.19 -6.83 -31.71
N LEU A 142 1.24 -5.58 -32.13
CA LEU A 142 0.37 -5.02 -33.15
C LEU A 142 0.21 -5.96 -34.39
N TRP A 143 1.28 -6.67 -34.76
CA TRP A 143 1.32 -7.55 -35.94
C TRP A 143 0.41 -8.80 -35.87
N HIS A 144 -0.25 -9.02 -34.72
CA HIS A 144 -1.31 -10.03 -34.60
C HIS A 144 -2.68 -9.53 -35.08
N HIS A 145 -2.84 -8.20 -35.19
CA HIS A 145 -4.12 -7.61 -35.60
C HIS A 145 -4.36 -7.80 -37.12
N PRO A 146 -5.60 -8.06 -37.59
CA PRO A 146 -5.92 -8.14 -39.02
C PRO A 146 -5.44 -6.91 -39.81
N ASP A 147 -5.70 -5.71 -39.30
CA ASP A 147 -5.37 -4.43 -39.94
C ASP A 147 -4.06 -3.80 -39.40
N ALA A 148 -3.06 -4.64 -39.07
CA ALA A 148 -1.83 -4.19 -38.42
C ALA A 148 -1.06 -3.13 -39.21
N GLU A 149 -1.01 -3.25 -40.53
CA GLU A 149 -0.31 -2.33 -41.43
C GLU A 149 -0.95 -0.92 -41.35
N LYS A 150 -2.28 -0.85 -41.44
CA LYS A 150 -3.04 0.40 -41.30
C LYS A 150 -2.82 1.06 -39.95
N HIS A 151 -2.86 0.28 -38.87
CA HIS A 151 -2.60 0.80 -37.54
C HIS A 151 -1.17 1.28 -37.37
N ALA A 152 -0.17 0.57 -37.96
CA ALA A 152 1.23 0.98 -37.94
C ALA A 152 1.44 2.29 -38.70
N GLU A 153 0.78 2.49 -39.85
CA GLU A 153 0.79 3.75 -40.60
C GLU A 153 0.24 4.92 -39.78
N GLN A 154 -0.89 4.73 -39.08
CA GLN A 154 -1.48 5.73 -38.21
C GLN A 154 -0.54 6.10 -37.05
N LEU A 155 0.08 5.11 -36.42
CA LEU A 155 1.06 5.32 -35.35
C LEU A 155 2.31 6.03 -35.86
N HIS A 156 2.85 5.63 -37.01
CA HIS A 156 4.01 6.29 -37.62
C HIS A 156 3.70 7.73 -37.99
N ALA A 157 2.54 7.99 -38.60
CA ALA A 157 2.10 9.34 -38.95
C ALA A 157 1.93 10.24 -37.69
N ARG A 158 1.48 9.68 -36.56
CA ARG A 158 1.23 10.44 -35.32
C ARG A 158 2.51 10.70 -34.53
N PHE A 159 3.38 9.69 -34.40
CA PHE A 159 4.56 9.77 -33.51
C PHE A 159 5.87 10.04 -34.25
N GLY A 160 5.90 9.88 -35.59
CA GLY A 160 7.09 10.15 -36.40
C GLY A 160 8.32 9.41 -35.89
N SER A 161 9.39 10.13 -35.56
CA SER A 161 10.64 9.55 -35.05
C SER A 161 10.53 8.93 -33.68
N ASP A 162 9.45 9.15 -32.93
CA ASP A 162 9.18 8.53 -31.63
C ASP A 162 8.39 7.21 -31.74
N PHE A 163 8.14 6.74 -32.99
CA PHE A 163 7.55 5.42 -33.28
C PHE A 163 8.64 4.43 -33.67
N PHE A 164 8.67 3.27 -33.04
CA PHE A 164 9.63 2.19 -33.31
C PHE A 164 8.90 0.89 -33.63
N VAL A 165 9.36 0.19 -34.65
CA VAL A 165 8.96 -1.20 -34.90
C VAL A 165 9.77 -2.12 -34.01
N GLU A 166 9.08 -2.83 -33.14
CA GLU A 166 9.70 -3.76 -32.20
C GLU A 166 9.63 -5.20 -32.72
N LEU A 167 10.76 -5.84 -32.84
CA LEU A 167 10.92 -7.23 -33.29
C LEU A 167 11.33 -8.09 -32.09
N ALA A 168 10.62 -9.19 -31.85
CA ALA A 168 10.93 -10.09 -30.74
C ALA A 168 12.04 -11.08 -31.13
N ALA A 169 13.12 -11.09 -30.36
CA ALA A 169 14.23 -12.07 -30.53
C ALA A 169 13.89 -13.43 -29.92
N LEU A 170 12.75 -13.97 -30.32
CA LEU A 170 12.25 -15.30 -29.93
C LEU A 170 11.96 -16.08 -31.22
N SER A 171 12.44 -17.33 -31.28
CA SER A 171 12.25 -18.19 -32.45
C SER A 171 11.16 -19.22 -32.20
N THR A 172 9.93 -18.82 -32.51
CA THR A 172 8.77 -19.72 -32.54
C THR A 172 7.91 -19.37 -33.74
N PRO A 173 7.12 -20.32 -34.27
CA PRO A 173 6.28 -20.05 -35.46
C PRO A 173 5.34 -18.84 -35.31
N LEU A 174 5.02 -18.48 -34.09
CA LEU A 174 4.16 -17.31 -33.77
C LEU A 174 4.92 -16.00 -33.95
N PHE A 175 6.08 -15.87 -33.30
CA PHE A 175 6.92 -14.67 -33.38
C PHE A 175 7.54 -14.51 -34.76
N ASP A 176 7.90 -15.62 -35.42
CA ASP A 176 8.42 -15.58 -36.77
C ASP A 176 7.43 -14.95 -37.74
N ARG A 177 6.15 -15.39 -37.73
CA ARG A 177 5.10 -14.81 -38.58
C ARG A 177 4.86 -13.33 -38.32
N THR A 178 4.85 -12.89 -37.06
CA THR A 178 4.62 -11.47 -36.71
C THR A 178 5.83 -10.62 -37.11
N ASN A 179 7.04 -11.07 -36.86
CA ASN A 179 8.25 -10.39 -37.29
C ASN A 179 8.34 -10.29 -38.82
N ASP A 180 8.06 -11.37 -39.55
CA ASP A 180 8.04 -11.38 -41.02
C ASP A 180 7.01 -10.43 -41.61
N ARG A 181 5.84 -10.30 -40.94
CA ARG A 181 4.80 -9.33 -41.34
C ARG A 181 5.31 -7.90 -41.15
N ALA A 182 5.94 -7.60 -39.99
CA ALA A 182 6.56 -6.31 -39.73
C ALA A 182 7.62 -5.93 -40.78
N VAL A 183 8.50 -6.87 -41.10
CA VAL A 183 9.58 -6.65 -42.11
C VAL A 183 9.00 -6.39 -43.51
N ARG A 184 8.03 -7.21 -43.95
CA ARG A 184 7.35 -6.98 -45.22
C ARG A 184 6.69 -5.58 -45.30
N TRP A 185 6.04 -5.15 -44.24
CA TRP A 185 5.46 -3.79 -44.19
C TRP A 185 6.54 -2.70 -44.31
N LEU A 186 7.64 -2.83 -43.55
CA LEU A 186 8.79 -1.90 -43.65
C LEU A 186 9.36 -1.81 -45.09
N ASP A 187 9.36 -2.89 -45.85
CA ASP A 187 9.85 -2.91 -47.21
C ASP A 187 8.94 -2.20 -48.21
N THR A 188 7.68 -1.94 -47.83
CA THR A 188 6.75 -1.13 -48.64
C THR A 188 6.93 0.38 -48.46
N LEU A 189 7.65 0.81 -47.42
CA LEU A 189 7.74 2.22 -47.04
C LEU A 189 8.99 2.88 -47.66
N ALA A 190 8.81 4.12 -48.15
CA ALA A 190 9.92 4.97 -48.56
C ALA A 190 10.61 5.62 -47.35
N ASP A 191 9.81 6.06 -46.36
CA ASP A 191 10.28 6.57 -45.06
C ASP A 191 10.03 5.48 -44.00
N LYS A 192 11.11 4.79 -43.61
CA LYS A 192 11.02 3.64 -42.70
C LYS A 192 11.22 4.07 -41.27
N PRO A 193 10.26 3.77 -40.34
CA PRO A 193 10.49 3.93 -38.91
C PRO A 193 11.67 3.07 -38.45
N SER A 194 12.33 3.50 -37.38
CA SER A 194 13.44 2.75 -36.80
C SER A 194 12.95 1.44 -36.20
N CYS A 195 13.74 0.39 -36.42
CA CYS A 195 13.49 -0.92 -35.83
C CYS A 195 14.36 -1.17 -34.61
N ILE A 196 13.77 -1.74 -33.57
CA ILE A 196 14.48 -2.27 -32.41
C ILE A 196 14.27 -3.78 -32.32
N ILE A 197 15.23 -4.46 -31.71
CA ILE A 197 15.12 -5.88 -31.39
C ILE A 197 15.14 -6.06 -29.88
N THR A 198 14.15 -6.76 -29.33
CA THR A 198 13.99 -6.93 -27.89
C THR A 198 13.73 -8.38 -27.51
N ARG A 199 13.92 -8.70 -26.24
CA ARG A 199 13.55 -9.97 -25.66
C ARG A 199 12.69 -9.73 -24.42
N PRO A 200 11.42 -10.16 -24.42
CA PRO A 200 10.57 -10.02 -23.24
C PRO A 200 11.08 -10.91 -22.11
N SER A 201 11.07 -10.34 -20.88
CA SER A 201 11.49 -11.06 -19.68
C SER A 201 10.39 -10.97 -18.61
N LEU A 202 9.87 -12.15 -18.21
CA LEU A 202 8.76 -12.29 -17.26
C LEU A 202 9.16 -13.00 -15.96
N TYR A 203 10.37 -13.52 -15.89
CA TYR A 203 10.95 -14.21 -14.75
C TYR A 203 12.48 -14.19 -14.82
N ALA A 204 13.14 -14.57 -13.73
CA ALA A 204 14.59 -14.43 -13.59
C ALA A 204 15.36 -15.46 -14.39
N THR A 205 15.02 -16.74 -14.26
CA THR A 205 15.71 -17.88 -14.89
C THR A 205 14.72 -18.79 -15.61
N ASP A 206 15.19 -19.64 -16.50
CA ASP A 206 14.35 -20.61 -17.22
C ASP A 206 13.62 -21.59 -16.29
N GLU A 207 14.23 -21.89 -15.15
CA GLU A 207 13.63 -22.71 -14.10
C GLU A 207 12.40 -22.04 -13.42
N ASP A 208 12.26 -20.72 -13.54
CA ASP A 208 11.10 -19.98 -13.01
C ASP A 208 9.86 -20.06 -13.93
N ALA A 209 10.02 -20.58 -15.16
CA ALA A 209 8.94 -20.68 -16.14
C ALA A 209 7.73 -21.46 -15.60
N ASP A 210 7.97 -22.60 -14.93
CA ASP A 210 6.93 -23.43 -14.34
C ASP A 210 6.22 -22.69 -13.18
N SER A 211 6.98 -21.96 -12.37
CA SER A 211 6.42 -21.15 -11.27
C SER A 211 5.58 -19.98 -11.81
N ALA A 212 5.98 -19.36 -12.93
CA ALA A 212 5.17 -18.34 -13.59
C ALA A 212 3.85 -18.91 -14.12
N ASP A 213 3.84 -20.15 -14.61
CA ASP A 213 2.60 -20.84 -15.00
C ASP A 213 1.72 -21.17 -13.79
N VAL A 214 2.31 -21.54 -12.65
CA VAL A 214 1.58 -21.70 -11.39
C VAL A 214 0.94 -20.38 -10.95
N LEU A 215 1.64 -19.24 -11.06
CA LEU A 215 1.06 -17.92 -10.76
C LEU A 215 -0.14 -17.59 -11.66
N ARG A 216 -0.03 -17.91 -12.96
CA ARG A 216 -1.17 -17.77 -13.91
C ARG A 216 -2.33 -18.66 -13.51
N ALA A 217 -2.05 -19.89 -13.09
CA ALA A 217 -3.04 -20.83 -12.59
C ALA A 217 -3.75 -20.28 -11.34
N ILE A 218 -3.00 -19.70 -10.39
CA ILE A 218 -3.55 -19.05 -9.20
C ILE A 218 -4.50 -17.91 -9.59
N THR A 219 -4.09 -17.05 -10.50
CA THR A 219 -4.87 -15.88 -10.92
C THR A 219 -6.13 -16.26 -11.72
N SER A 220 -6.02 -17.27 -12.59
CA SER A 220 -7.15 -17.75 -13.42
C SER A 220 -8.00 -18.82 -12.74
N ASN A 221 -7.59 -19.30 -11.55
CA ASN A 221 -8.17 -20.45 -10.85
C ASN A 221 -8.33 -21.70 -11.75
N THR A 222 -7.29 -22.00 -12.55
CA THR A 222 -7.25 -23.11 -13.51
C THR A 222 -6.15 -24.09 -13.10
N PRO A 223 -6.37 -25.41 -13.13
CA PRO A 223 -5.31 -26.39 -12.82
C PRO A 223 -4.05 -26.19 -13.67
N VAL A 224 -2.87 -26.33 -13.06
CA VAL A 224 -1.57 -26.13 -13.72
C VAL A 224 -1.41 -27.03 -14.93
N SER A 225 -1.84 -28.28 -14.85
CA SER A 225 -1.79 -29.25 -15.95
C SER A 225 -2.48 -28.77 -17.23
N SER A 226 -3.54 -27.99 -17.11
CA SER A 226 -4.27 -27.43 -18.25
C SER A 226 -3.51 -26.30 -18.95
N LEU A 227 -2.63 -25.59 -18.23
CA LEU A 227 -1.83 -24.48 -18.77
C LEU A 227 -0.56 -24.96 -19.47
N TRP A 228 0.10 -25.98 -18.95
CA TRP A 228 1.33 -26.53 -19.55
C TRP A 228 1.13 -27.06 -20.97
N LEU A 229 -0.05 -27.63 -21.26
CA LEU A 229 -0.40 -28.11 -22.58
C LEU A 229 -0.71 -26.98 -23.59
N ALA A 230 -1.10 -25.81 -23.10
CA ALA A 230 -1.61 -24.75 -23.95
C ALA A 230 -0.57 -23.75 -24.46
N ARG A 231 0.61 -23.62 -23.81
CA ARG A 231 1.55 -22.52 -24.07
C ARG A 231 3.04 -22.89 -23.93
N PRO A 232 3.59 -23.87 -24.66
CA PRO A 232 4.99 -24.27 -24.51
C PRO A 232 5.99 -23.15 -24.87
N TRP A 233 5.58 -22.15 -25.67
CA TRP A 233 6.39 -21.02 -26.12
C TRP A 233 6.58 -19.92 -25.08
N LEU A 234 5.90 -19.98 -23.94
CA LEU A 234 6.12 -19.06 -22.82
C LEU A 234 7.29 -19.45 -21.90
N ARG A 235 8.02 -20.52 -22.24
CA ARG A 235 9.08 -21.07 -21.39
C ARG A 235 10.47 -20.48 -21.65
N ASP A 236 10.61 -19.59 -22.63
CA ASP A 236 11.86 -18.93 -22.99
C ASP A 236 11.75 -17.40 -22.82
N LEU A 237 11.34 -16.97 -21.60
CA LEU A 237 11.09 -15.56 -21.26
C LEU A 237 11.84 -15.13 -20.00
N SER A 238 13.01 -15.74 -19.74
CA SER A 238 13.90 -15.36 -18.66
C SER A 238 14.77 -14.15 -19.04
N LEU A 239 15.34 -13.50 -18.04
CA LEU A 239 16.33 -12.44 -18.27
C LEU A 239 17.71 -13.04 -18.49
N HIS A 240 18.09 -13.19 -19.76
CA HIS A 240 19.40 -13.72 -20.17
C HIS A 240 20.55 -12.74 -19.90
N ASP A 241 21.78 -13.25 -19.85
CA ASP A 241 22.96 -12.40 -19.83
C ASP A 241 23.19 -11.70 -21.18
N ILE A 242 24.05 -10.69 -21.20
CA ILE A 242 24.34 -9.88 -22.39
C ILE A 242 24.86 -10.71 -23.54
N LYS A 243 25.71 -11.72 -23.27
CA LYS A 243 26.31 -12.56 -24.32
C LYS A 243 25.26 -13.45 -24.96
N ALA A 244 24.39 -14.06 -24.16
CA ALA A 244 23.30 -14.88 -24.67
C ALA A 244 22.32 -14.03 -25.50
N ASN A 245 21.95 -12.83 -24.99
CA ASN A 245 21.09 -11.90 -25.73
C ASN A 245 21.71 -11.45 -27.04
N ALA A 246 23.02 -11.16 -27.10
CA ALA A 246 23.69 -10.84 -28.34
C ALA A 246 23.59 -11.97 -29.34
N GLY A 247 23.68 -13.23 -28.89
CA GLY A 247 23.46 -14.42 -29.72
C GLY A 247 22.04 -14.50 -30.27
N HIS A 248 21.04 -14.29 -29.44
CA HIS A 248 19.63 -14.28 -29.84
C HIS A 248 19.32 -13.15 -30.84
N PHE A 249 19.85 -11.95 -30.58
CA PHE A 249 19.68 -10.79 -31.48
C PHE A 249 20.32 -11.06 -32.86
N LYS A 250 21.51 -11.61 -32.85
CA LYS A 250 22.18 -11.98 -34.11
C LYS A 250 21.40 -13.04 -34.90
N ALA A 251 20.97 -14.12 -34.22
CA ALA A 251 20.19 -15.18 -34.87
C ALA A 251 18.86 -14.63 -35.44
N ALA A 252 18.17 -13.75 -34.73
CA ALA A 252 16.95 -13.11 -35.24
C ALA A 252 17.24 -12.16 -36.41
N SER A 253 18.32 -11.37 -36.35
CA SER A 253 18.79 -10.50 -37.43
C SER A 253 19.11 -11.31 -38.72
N ASP A 254 19.89 -12.38 -38.58
CA ASP A 254 20.27 -13.25 -39.71
C ASP A 254 19.02 -13.90 -40.35
N ARG A 255 18.08 -14.38 -39.54
CA ARG A 255 16.82 -14.98 -40.01
C ARG A 255 15.91 -13.97 -40.73
N LEU A 256 15.83 -12.75 -40.24
CA LEU A 256 14.98 -11.70 -40.83
C LEU A 256 15.64 -10.97 -41.99
N GLY A 257 16.92 -11.24 -42.30
CA GLY A 257 17.67 -10.53 -43.34
C GLY A 257 17.90 -9.06 -43.05
N LEU A 258 17.79 -8.62 -41.77
CA LEU A 258 17.95 -7.25 -41.37
C LEU A 258 19.33 -7.03 -40.72
N PRO A 259 20.04 -5.92 -41.00
CA PRO A 259 21.34 -5.66 -40.39
C PRO A 259 21.16 -5.36 -38.86
N LEU A 260 21.92 -6.08 -38.01
CA LEU A 260 21.83 -5.97 -36.55
C LEU A 260 22.24 -4.59 -36.04
N ARG A 261 23.29 -3.98 -36.62
CA ARG A 261 23.88 -2.74 -36.12
C ARG A 261 22.87 -1.57 -36.03
N PRO A 262 22.08 -1.25 -37.09
CA PRO A 262 21.06 -0.21 -37.01
C PRO A 262 20.01 -0.48 -35.96
N MET A 263 19.59 -1.73 -35.74
CA MET A 263 18.64 -2.08 -34.69
C MET A 263 19.20 -1.84 -33.27
N LEU A 264 20.49 -2.16 -33.07
CA LEU A 264 21.18 -1.87 -31.81
C LEU A 264 21.34 -0.35 -31.57
N ASP A 265 21.70 0.41 -32.59
CA ASP A 265 21.81 1.87 -32.49
C ASP A 265 20.46 2.48 -32.17
N ALA A 266 19.36 1.97 -32.73
CA ALA A 266 17.99 2.39 -32.43
C ALA A 266 17.57 2.09 -30.97
N ILE A 267 18.05 0.98 -30.35
CA ILE A 267 17.85 0.73 -28.91
C ILE A 267 18.48 1.82 -28.07
N SER A 268 19.70 2.25 -28.38
CA SER A 268 20.39 3.32 -27.65
C SER A 268 19.72 4.69 -27.85
N ASP A 269 19.25 4.98 -29.06
CA ASP A 269 18.50 6.21 -29.37
C ASP A 269 17.18 6.25 -28.60
N MET A 270 16.39 5.19 -28.69
CA MET A 270 15.12 5.05 -27.96
C MET A 270 15.30 5.22 -26.44
N ALA A 271 16.28 4.51 -25.86
CA ALA A 271 16.56 4.60 -24.42
C ALA A 271 16.96 6.02 -24.01
N GLY A 272 17.70 6.75 -24.88
CA GLY A 272 18.07 8.15 -24.64
C GLY A 272 16.90 9.14 -24.66
N ARG A 273 15.80 8.81 -25.35
CA ARG A 273 14.57 9.60 -25.41
C ARG A 273 13.65 9.39 -24.20
N CYS A 274 13.77 8.26 -23.49
CA CYS A 274 12.94 7.90 -22.33
C CYS A 274 13.45 8.58 -21.05
N GLY A 275 13.16 9.87 -20.90
CA GLY A 275 13.74 10.73 -19.86
C GLY A 275 12.88 10.91 -18.62
N TYR A 276 11.75 10.24 -18.49
CA TYR A 276 10.93 10.35 -17.29
C TYR A 276 11.66 9.78 -16.06
N GLU A 277 11.70 10.58 -15.00
CA GLU A 277 12.28 10.21 -13.72
C GLU A 277 11.26 10.40 -12.60
N PHE A 278 10.95 9.33 -11.89
CA PHE A 278 10.09 9.42 -10.72
C PHE A 278 10.72 10.31 -9.64
N LYS A 279 9.97 11.30 -9.17
CA LYS A 279 10.31 12.21 -8.06
C LYS A 279 9.13 12.32 -7.12
N LYS A 280 9.43 12.41 -5.82
CA LYS A 280 8.39 12.66 -4.82
C LYS A 280 7.77 14.05 -5.03
N LEU A 281 6.45 14.10 -4.99
CA LEU A 281 5.68 15.33 -5.17
C LEU A 281 5.37 15.97 -3.81
N LYS A 282 5.21 17.29 -3.82
CA LYS A 282 4.74 18.00 -2.62
C LYS A 282 3.29 17.62 -2.30
N PRO A 283 2.91 17.59 -0.99
CA PRO A 283 1.55 17.36 -0.57
C PRO A 283 0.54 18.32 -1.23
N SER A 284 -0.59 17.76 -1.69
CA SER A 284 -1.70 18.53 -2.24
C SER A 284 -2.90 18.36 -1.32
N MET A 285 -3.30 19.46 -0.68
CA MET A 285 -4.47 19.51 0.20
C MET A 285 -5.48 20.53 -0.32
N PRO A 286 -6.79 20.31 -0.11
CA PRO A 286 -7.77 21.35 -0.36
C PRO A 286 -7.49 22.55 0.57
N GLN A 287 -7.64 23.76 0.05
CA GLN A 287 -7.52 24.96 0.84
C GLN A 287 -8.73 25.09 1.76
N MET A 288 -8.51 24.99 3.07
CA MET A 288 -9.59 24.96 4.07
C MET A 288 -10.06 26.36 4.51
N ALA A 289 -9.19 27.37 4.38
CA ALA A 289 -9.51 28.77 4.70
C ALA A 289 -8.52 29.70 3.96
N PRO A 290 -8.88 30.99 3.76
CA PRO A 290 -7.96 31.99 3.18
C PRO A 290 -6.66 32.13 3.98
N ASN A 291 -6.74 32.04 5.31
CA ASN A 291 -5.59 31.94 6.21
C ASN A 291 -5.82 30.78 7.16
N GLU A 292 -5.27 29.63 6.83
CA GLU A 292 -5.47 28.38 7.57
C GLU A 292 -4.91 28.43 8.99
N TYR A 293 -3.78 29.10 9.20
CA TYR A 293 -3.23 29.24 10.55
C TYR A 293 -4.12 30.08 11.47
N SER A 294 -4.67 31.19 10.98
CA SER A 294 -5.61 31.99 11.76
C SER A 294 -6.91 31.24 12.05
N ALA A 295 -7.39 30.44 11.10
CA ALA A 295 -8.56 29.58 11.29
C ALA A 295 -8.30 28.49 12.34
N LEU A 296 -7.12 27.86 12.30
CA LEU A 296 -6.69 26.87 13.31
C LEU A 296 -6.65 27.49 14.72
N VAL A 297 -6.01 28.66 14.87
CA VAL A 297 -5.97 29.35 16.18
C VAL A 297 -7.37 29.68 16.67
N SER A 298 -8.25 30.18 15.79
CA SER A 298 -9.64 30.48 16.15
C SER A 298 -10.40 29.23 16.60
N ALA A 299 -10.19 28.09 15.91
CA ALA A 299 -10.79 26.81 16.30
C ALA A 299 -10.27 26.33 17.67
N CYS A 300 -8.99 26.51 17.97
CA CYS A 300 -8.40 26.18 19.27
C CYS A 300 -8.98 27.06 20.40
N VAL A 301 -9.16 28.37 20.16
CA VAL A 301 -9.76 29.29 21.15
C VAL A 301 -11.21 28.90 21.44
N ALA A 302 -11.98 28.59 20.42
CA ALA A 302 -13.35 28.10 20.58
C ALA A 302 -13.41 26.79 21.40
N GLY A 303 -12.55 25.84 21.02
CA GLY A 303 -12.43 24.54 21.69
C GLY A 303 -11.93 24.65 23.13
N TRP A 304 -11.01 25.57 23.41
CA TRP A 304 -10.55 25.83 24.78
C TRP A 304 -11.73 26.14 25.70
N LYS A 305 -12.59 27.06 25.28
CA LYS A 305 -13.79 27.41 26.05
C LYS A 305 -14.74 26.21 26.21
N GLU A 306 -14.94 25.43 25.13
CA GLU A 306 -15.85 24.27 25.17
C GLU A 306 -15.33 23.16 26.07
N ARG A 307 -14.05 22.79 25.96
CA ARG A 307 -13.44 21.62 26.62
C ARG A 307 -13.25 21.85 28.13
N PHE A 308 -12.87 23.04 28.53
CA PHE A 308 -12.50 23.33 29.93
C PHE A 308 -13.61 23.97 30.75
N THR A 309 -14.85 24.04 30.25
CA THR A 309 -16.03 24.41 31.01
C THR A 309 -16.82 23.20 31.54
N ARG A 310 -16.49 21.99 31.10
CA ARG A 310 -17.14 20.75 31.55
C ARG A 310 -16.12 19.69 31.95
N LYS A 311 -16.55 18.74 32.78
CA LYS A 311 -15.74 17.54 33.05
C LYS A 311 -15.83 16.59 31.88
N VAL A 312 -14.68 16.15 31.39
CA VAL A 312 -14.57 15.08 30.44
C VAL A 312 -14.00 13.85 31.15
N TRP A 313 -14.76 12.76 31.17
CA TRP A 313 -14.43 11.53 31.91
C TRP A 313 -14.08 11.78 33.36
N GLY A 314 -14.87 12.61 34.04
CA GLY A 314 -14.73 12.97 35.46
C GLY A 314 -13.60 13.97 35.78
N HIS A 315 -12.85 14.45 34.78
CA HIS A 315 -11.70 15.36 34.95
C HIS A 315 -11.97 16.75 34.34
N CYS A 316 -11.49 17.78 35.02
CA CYS A 316 -11.37 19.13 34.50
C CYS A 316 -10.08 19.72 35.08
N PRO A 317 -9.16 20.25 34.28
CA PRO A 317 -7.93 20.86 34.76
C PRO A 317 -8.20 22.04 35.68
N SER A 318 -7.30 22.26 36.63
CA SER A 318 -7.32 23.46 37.48
C SER A 318 -6.98 24.71 36.65
N ARG A 319 -7.34 25.90 37.21
CA ARG A 319 -7.00 27.17 36.55
C ARG A 319 -5.48 27.36 36.42
N GLU A 320 -4.73 26.91 37.43
CA GLU A 320 -3.29 26.99 37.45
C GLU A 320 -2.66 26.09 36.32
N GLU A 321 -3.13 24.85 36.19
CA GLU A 321 -2.67 23.95 35.10
C GLU A 321 -3.02 24.55 33.73
N LEU A 322 -4.22 25.13 33.56
CA LEU A 322 -4.62 25.79 32.33
C LEU A 322 -3.71 26.99 31.98
N ASP A 323 -3.34 27.77 32.98
CA ASP A 323 -2.55 28.98 32.80
C ASP A 323 -1.05 28.70 32.59
N THR A 324 -0.55 27.55 32.99
CA THR A 324 0.83 27.11 32.86
C THR A 324 0.94 26.01 31.79
N VAL A 325 0.81 24.73 32.16
CA VAL A 325 1.12 23.56 31.35
C VAL A 325 0.35 23.53 30.04
N TYR A 326 -0.96 23.78 30.07
CA TYR A 326 -1.79 23.73 28.87
C TYR A 326 -1.50 24.87 27.89
N LYS A 327 -1.26 26.09 28.36
CA LYS A 327 -0.89 27.21 27.48
C LYS A 327 0.50 27.04 26.86
N GLU A 328 1.46 26.55 27.63
CA GLU A 328 2.80 26.26 27.11
C GLU A 328 2.74 25.20 26.03
N ARG A 329 2.03 24.09 26.29
CA ARG A 329 1.84 23.02 25.32
C ARG A 329 1.12 23.52 24.06
N LEU A 330 0.08 24.30 24.19
CA LEU A 330 -0.64 24.88 23.05
C LEU A 330 0.25 25.77 22.18
N ARG A 331 1.06 26.63 22.81
CA ARG A 331 1.99 27.50 22.07
C ARG A 331 3.01 26.66 21.29
N PHE A 332 3.59 25.68 21.95
CA PHE A 332 4.56 24.77 21.33
C PHE A 332 3.95 24.04 20.12
N GLU A 333 2.78 23.42 20.27
CA GLU A 333 2.13 22.70 19.16
C GLU A 333 1.76 23.63 18.00
N LEU A 334 1.26 24.86 18.30
CA LEU A 334 0.93 25.88 17.28
C LEU A 334 2.18 26.31 16.48
N GLU A 335 3.32 26.48 17.13
CA GLU A 335 4.59 26.83 16.46
C GLU A 335 5.06 25.70 15.54
N VAL A 336 5.03 24.46 16.00
CA VAL A 336 5.42 23.29 15.20
C VAL A 336 4.49 23.15 14.00
N ILE A 337 3.17 23.16 14.19
CA ILE A 337 2.18 23.01 13.12
C ILE A 337 2.32 24.14 12.08
N LYS A 338 2.59 25.37 12.54
CA LYS A 338 2.84 26.50 11.64
C LYS A 338 4.11 26.31 10.82
N LYS A 339 5.21 25.91 11.46
CA LYS A 339 6.49 25.66 10.82
C LYS A 339 6.40 24.53 9.77
N MET A 340 5.66 23.48 10.08
CA MET A 340 5.46 22.32 9.21
C MET A 340 4.41 22.53 8.11
N GLY A 341 3.59 23.60 8.20
CA GLY A 341 2.54 23.89 7.22
C GLY A 341 1.31 22.97 7.31
N PHE A 342 1.05 22.36 8.46
CA PHE A 342 -0.04 21.37 8.64
C PHE A 342 -1.36 21.95 9.10
N SER A 343 -1.53 23.30 9.14
CA SER A 343 -2.77 23.93 9.57
C SER A 343 -3.99 23.46 8.79
N GLY A 344 -3.87 23.36 7.46
CA GLY A 344 -4.93 22.85 6.57
C GLY A 344 -5.32 21.41 6.88
N TYR A 345 -4.35 20.55 7.21
CA TYR A 345 -4.60 19.16 7.57
C TYR A 345 -5.50 19.05 8.82
N PHE A 346 -5.17 19.77 9.88
CA PHE A 346 -6.01 19.78 11.09
C PHE A 346 -7.43 20.30 10.84
N LEU A 347 -7.56 21.33 10.00
CA LEU A 347 -8.87 21.86 9.63
C LEU A 347 -9.69 20.87 8.79
N LEU A 348 -9.03 20.14 7.89
CA LEU A 348 -9.66 19.08 7.08
C LEU A 348 -10.16 17.94 7.95
N VAL A 349 -9.33 17.44 8.87
CA VAL A 349 -9.70 16.38 9.81
C VAL A 349 -10.82 16.85 10.75
N GLN A 350 -10.73 18.07 11.29
CA GLN A 350 -11.78 18.67 12.10
C GLN A 350 -13.12 18.73 11.37
N ASP A 351 -13.12 19.14 10.13
CA ASP A 351 -14.32 19.25 9.31
C ASP A 351 -15.06 17.91 9.21
N ILE A 352 -14.32 16.84 8.87
CA ILE A 352 -14.87 15.48 8.76
C ILE A 352 -15.46 15.01 10.10
N VAL A 353 -14.72 15.19 11.19
CA VAL A 353 -15.15 14.76 12.53
C VAL A 353 -16.37 15.56 13.02
N ARG A 354 -16.36 16.89 12.84
CA ARG A 354 -17.48 17.76 13.24
C ARG A 354 -18.75 17.44 12.46
N TRP A 355 -18.63 17.27 11.15
CA TRP A 355 -19.77 16.88 10.32
C TRP A 355 -20.35 15.54 10.81
N SER A 356 -19.50 14.56 11.06
CA SER A 356 -19.91 13.23 11.52
C SER A 356 -20.67 13.29 12.85
N LYS A 357 -20.10 13.97 13.85
CA LYS A 357 -20.76 14.17 15.16
C LYS A 357 -22.09 14.92 15.03
N ALA A 358 -22.17 15.94 14.18
CA ALA A 358 -23.39 16.72 13.92
C ALA A 358 -24.49 15.92 13.20
N ASN A 359 -24.11 14.92 12.39
CA ASN A 359 -25.04 14.08 11.63
C ASN A 359 -25.31 12.71 12.28
N GLY A 360 -25.07 12.58 13.58
CA GLY A 360 -25.40 11.38 14.35
C GLY A 360 -24.55 10.16 14.03
N VAL A 361 -23.30 10.37 13.57
CA VAL A 361 -22.29 9.32 13.43
C VAL A 361 -21.37 9.41 14.64
N LEU A 362 -21.30 8.35 15.46
CA LEU A 362 -20.36 8.31 16.57
C LEU A 362 -18.93 8.24 16.04
N VAL A 363 -18.07 9.02 16.69
CA VAL A 363 -16.62 9.05 16.41
C VAL A 363 -15.90 8.59 17.67
N GLY A 364 -14.88 7.75 17.49
CA GLY A 364 -14.04 7.27 18.59
C GLY A 364 -13.28 8.41 19.29
N PRO A 365 -12.88 8.21 20.53
CA PRO A 365 -12.26 9.27 21.36
C PRO A 365 -10.84 9.63 20.91
N GLY A 366 -10.26 8.85 20.03
CA GLY A 366 -8.90 8.99 19.51
C GLY A 366 -8.24 7.63 19.35
N ARG A 367 -7.35 7.53 18.37
CA ARG A 367 -6.60 6.32 18.05
C ARG A 367 -5.20 6.68 17.62
N GLY A 368 -4.21 5.86 17.98
CA GLY A 368 -2.83 6.04 17.54
C GLY A 368 -2.21 7.35 18.06
N SER A 369 -1.34 7.93 17.28
CA SER A 369 -0.50 9.07 17.67
C SER A 369 -1.24 10.40 17.83
N VAL A 370 -2.36 10.60 17.11
CA VAL A 370 -3.14 11.86 17.14
C VAL A 370 -3.68 12.18 18.55
N GLY A 371 -3.85 11.17 19.41
CA GLY A 371 -4.20 11.35 20.82
C GLY A 371 -3.18 12.17 21.61
N GLY A 372 -1.94 12.30 21.14
CA GLY A 372 -0.87 13.11 21.75
C GLY A 372 -0.98 14.61 21.49
N SER A 373 -1.90 15.09 20.63
CA SER A 373 -2.05 16.51 20.29
C SER A 373 -3.14 17.20 21.12
N LEU A 374 -2.74 18.25 21.83
CA LEU A 374 -3.66 19.15 22.52
C LEU A 374 -4.53 19.92 21.53
N ILE A 375 -3.97 20.32 20.38
CA ILE A 375 -4.73 20.98 19.32
C ILE A 375 -5.83 20.06 18.78
N ALA A 376 -5.54 18.78 18.54
CA ALA A 376 -6.55 17.82 18.12
C ALA A 376 -7.67 17.65 19.17
N TYR A 377 -7.32 17.65 20.45
CA TYR A 377 -8.28 17.64 21.55
C TYR A 377 -9.15 18.89 21.58
N LEU A 378 -8.56 20.07 21.50
CA LEU A 378 -9.28 21.35 21.49
C LEU A 378 -10.21 21.47 20.28
N MET A 379 -9.75 21.05 19.12
CA MET A 379 -10.54 21.07 17.88
C MET A 379 -11.67 20.02 17.84
N GLY A 380 -11.76 19.14 18.83
CA GLY A 380 -12.75 18.07 18.89
C GLY A 380 -12.50 16.91 17.94
N ILE A 381 -11.29 16.81 17.40
CA ILE A 381 -10.81 15.68 16.59
C ILE A 381 -10.68 14.45 17.48
N THR A 382 -10.05 14.61 18.65
CA THR A 382 -9.97 13.59 19.69
C THR A 382 -10.75 14.04 20.93
N ASP A 383 -11.10 13.08 21.80
CA ASP A 383 -11.74 13.35 23.09
C ASP A 383 -10.82 12.94 24.26
N CYS A 384 -9.59 12.52 23.96
CA CYS A 384 -8.56 12.18 24.94
C CYS A 384 -7.69 13.40 25.23
N ASP A 385 -7.63 13.82 26.50
CA ASP A 385 -6.77 14.92 26.93
C ASP A 385 -5.31 14.43 27.04
N PRO A 386 -4.41 14.90 26.18
CA PRO A 386 -3.04 14.39 26.14
C PRO A 386 -2.22 14.75 27.39
N ILE A 387 -2.54 15.84 28.06
CA ILE A 387 -1.81 16.27 29.27
C ILE A 387 -2.22 15.40 30.45
N ARG A 388 -3.51 15.14 30.64
CA ARG A 388 -4.02 14.21 31.66
C ARG A 388 -3.39 12.83 31.59
N PHE A 389 -3.18 12.32 30.39
CA PHE A 389 -2.65 10.96 30.14
C PHE A 389 -1.16 10.95 29.79
N ASN A 390 -0.46 12.08 29.98
CA ASN A 390 0.98 12.22 29.73
C ASN A 390 1.42 11.75 28.34
N LEU A 391 0.63 12.10 27.30
CA LEU A 391 0.90 11.75 25.93
C LEU A 391 1.79 12.81 25.25
N LEU A 392 2.71 12.34 24.41
CA LEU A 392 3.71 13.18 23.75
C LEU A 392 3.24 13.61 22.35
N PHE A 393 3.38 14.90 22.04
CA PHE A 393 3.04 15.47 20.73
C PHE A 393 4.01 15.04 19.64
N GLU A 394 5.28 14.90 20.00
CA GLU A 394 6.36 14.55 19.09
C GLU A 394 6.18 13.16 18.46
N ARG A 395 5.40 12.29 19.12
CA ARG A 395 4.97 11.01 18.55
C ARG A 395 3.96 11.16 17.41
N PHE A 396 3.19 12.25 17.40
CA PHE A 396 2.25 12.53 16.32
C PHE A 396 2.88 13.38 15.21
N ILE A 397 3.58 14.45 15.59
CA ILE A 397 4.31 15.31 14.67
C ILE A 397 5.71 15.52 15.24
N ASN A 398 6.69 14.91 14.60
CA ASN A 398 8.09 15.10 14.95
C ASN A 398 8.66 16.28 14.15
N PRO A 399 9.07 17.38 14.80
CA PRO A 399 9.58 18.57 14.11
C PRO A 399 10.89 18.33 13.34
N ASP A 400 11.59 17.22 13.63
CA ASP A 400 12.86 16.83 13.01
C ASP A 400 12.63 15.92 11.77
N ARG A 401 11.39 15.53 11.49
CA ARG A 401 11.00 14.73 10.32
C ARG A 401 9.97 15.49 9.47
N LEU A 402 10.08 15.36 8.16
CA LEU A 402 9.12 15.96 7.22
C LEU A 402 7.97 14.99 6.84
N ASP A 403 7.64 14.07 7.72
CA ASP A 403 6.57 13.12 7.48
C ASP A 403 5.20 13.78 7.65
N LEU A 404 4.24 13.35 6.82
CA LEU A 404 2.85 13.80 6.96
C LEU A 404 2.22 13.20 8.22
N PRO A 405 1.43 13.98 8.98
CA PRO A 405 0.70 13.44 10.11
C PRO A 405 -0.35 12.42 9.65
N ASP A 406 -0.47 11.29 10.35
CA ASP A 406 -1.45 10.25 10.09
C ASP A 406 -2.46 10.19 11.23
N ALA A 407 -3.66 10.73 11.03
CA ALA A 407 -4.74 10.68 11.99
C ALA A 407 -5.67 9.51 11.69
N ASP A 408 -5.59 8.49 12.51
CA ASP A 408 -6.55 7.38 12.52
C ASP A 408 -7.87 7.82 13.16
N LEU A 409 -8.99 7.67 12.45
CA LEU A 409 -10.31 8.06 12.91
C LEU A 409 -11.26 6.86 12.92
N ASP A 410 -11.77 6.53 14.11
CA ASP A 410 -12.76 5.46 14.27
C ASP A 410 -14.19 6.02 14.15
N PHE A 411 -15.00 5.42 13.28
CA PHE A 411 -16.41 5.75 13.07
C PHE A 411 -17.29 4.51 13.27
N GLU A 412 -18.58 4.71 13.52
CA GLU A 412 -19.57 3.63 13.44
C GLU A 412 -19.45 2.92 12.10
N SER A 413 -19.22 1.61 12.12
CA SER A 413 -18.99 0.79 10.92
C SER A 413 -20.16 0.86 9.96
N GLY A 414 -21.39 0.74 10.47
CA GLY A 414 -22.62 0.82 9.68
C GLY A 414 -22.91 2.20 9.07
N LYS A 415 -22.32 3.27 9.61
CA LYS A 415 -22.49 4.64 9.11
C LYS A 415 -21.28 5.22 8.39
N ARG A 416 -20.18 4.47 8.27
CA ARG A 416 -18.95 4.89 7.60
C ARG A 416 -19.19 5.43 6.19
N HIS A 417 -20.07 4.77 5.44
CA HIS A 417 -20.43 5.18 4.08
C HIS A 417 -20.96 6.60 3.99
N LYS A 418 -21.70 7.10 5.02
CA LYS A 418 -22.20 8.48 5.07
C LYS A 418 -21.05 9.49 5.16
N VAL A 419 -20.02 9.17 5.93
CA VAL A 419 -18.82 10.01 6.07
C VAL A 419 -18.08 10.10 4.74
N VAL A 420 -17.87 8.98 4.05
CA VAL A 420 -17.23 8.95 2.73
C VAL A 420 -18.05 9.73 1.72
N SER A 421 -19.38 9.56 1.71
CA SER A 421 -20.28 10.32 0.81
C SER A 421 -20.20 11.83 1.06
N TYR A 422 -20.11 12.26 2.33
CA TYR A 422 -19.91 13.66 2.66
C TYR A 422 -18.57 14.19 2.10
N ILE A 423 -17.49 13.45 2.29
CA ILE A 423 -16.17 13.85 1.79
C ILE A 423 -16.21 14.03 0.27
N VAL A 424 -16.80 13.07 -0.45
CA VAL A 424 -16.96 13.15 -1.91
C VAL A 424 -17.81 14.35 -2.32
N ALA A 425 -18.94 14.57 -1.65
CA ALA A 425 -19.85 15.68 -1.97
C ALA A 425 -19.20 17.05 -1.71
N LYS A 426 -18.36 17.16 -0.68
CA LYS A 426 -17.74 18.43 -0.29
C LYS A 426 -16.50 18.77 -1.08
N TYR A 427 -15.62 17.80 -1.31
CA TYR A 427 -14.30 18.04 -1.91
C TYR A 427 -14.25 17.73 -3.41
N GLY A 428 -15.31 17.16 -3.99
CA GLY A 428 -15.38 16.78 -5.39
C GLY A 428 -14.92 15.35 -5.63
N ARG A 429 -15.62 14.64 -6.53
CA ARG A 429 -15.34 13.25 -6.87
C ARG A 429 -13.98 13.06 -7.53
N GLU A 430 -13.52 14.06 -8.28
CA GLU A 430 -12.22 14.08 -8.94
C GLU A 430 -11.04 14.24 -7.96
N ASN A 431 -11.32 14.74 -6.76
CA ASN A 431 -10.33 15.01 -5.71
C ASN A 431 -10.34 13.97 -4.58
N VAL A 432 -11.27 13.01 -4.62
CA VAL A 432 -11.45 12.01 -3.55
C VAL A 432 -11.38 10.59 -4.11
N ALA A 433 -10.54 9.74 -3.52
CA ALA A 433 -10.41 8.35 -3.94
C ALA A 433 -10.06 7.41 -2.78
N GLY A 434 -10.38 6.13 -2.92
CA GLY A 434 -9.82 5.04 -2.12
C GLY A 434 -8.41 4.66 -2.60
N ILE A 435 -7.77 3.78 -1.87
CA ILE A 435 -6.41 3.31 -2.11
C ILE A 435 -6.45 1.86 -2.56
N VAL A 436 -5.65 1.47 -3.54
CA VAL A 436 -5.48 0.06 -3.91
C VAL A 436 -4.63 -0.68 -2.88
N ASN A 437 -4.92 -1.95 -2.68
CA ASN A 437 -4.08 -2.86 -1.91
C ASN A 437 -3.64 -4.03 -2.80
N PHE A 438 -2.34 -4.24 -2.89
CA PHE A 438 -1.75 -5.41 -3.55
C PHE A 438 -1.62 -6.54 -2.53
N SER A 439 -2.37 -7.61 -2.75
CA SER A 439 -2.27 -8.81 -1.92
C SER A 439 -1.14 -9.69 -2.45
N THR A 440 -0.16 -10.00 -1.62
CA THR A 440 0.97 -10.86 -1.95
C THR A 440 0.77 -12.30 -1.47
N LEU A 441 1.49 -13.22 -2.07
CA LEU A 441 1.58 -14.62 -1.64
C LEU A 441 2.55 -14.72 -0.44
N GLY A 442 2.07 -14.57 0.79
CA GLY A 442 2.88 -14.90 1.96
C GLY A 442 3.08 -16.41 2.09
N ALA A 443 4.02 -16.87 2.92
CA ALA A 443 4.41 -18.27 3.08
C ALA A 443 3.25 -19.28 3.08
N ALA A 444 2.28 -19.09 3.97
CA ALA A 444 1.11 -19.98 4.08
C ALA A 444 0.24 -19.97 2.82
N SER A 445 0.05 -18.83 2.18
CA SER A 445 -0.79 -18.72 0.97
C SER A 445 -0.05 -19.22 -0.27
N ALA A 446 1.26 -18.99 -0.38
CA ALA A 446 2.08 -19.51 -1.45
C ALA A 446 2.03 -21.06 -1.47
N LEU A 447 2.25 -21.69 -0.31
CA LEU A 447 2.20 -23.14 -0.20
C LEU A 447 0.79 -23.69 -0.51
N ARG A 448 -0.24 -23.12 0.11
CA ARG A 448 -1.63 -23.58 -0.03
C ARG A 448 -2.17 -23.44 -1.45
N ASP A 449 -1.98 -22.27 -2.06
CA ASP A 449 -2.51 -22.00 -3.39
C ASP A 449 -1.79 -22.82 -4.46
N THR A 450 -0.46 -22.98 -4.33
CA THR A 450 0.33 -23.85 -5.20
C THR A 450 -0.09 -25.32 -5.08
N ALA A 451 -0.19 -25.84 -3.85
CA ALA A 451 -0.60 -27.22 -3.61
C ALA A 451 -2.01 -27.53 -4.18
N ARG A 452 -2.97 -26.62 -3.93
CA ARG A 452 -4.33 -26.73 -4.46
C ARG A 452 -4.38 -26.84 -5.98
N LEU A 453 -3.56 -26.08 -6.70
CA LEU A 453 -3.55 -26.07 -8.16
C LEU A 453 -2.75 -27.22 -8.78
N HIS A 454 -1.95 -27.89 -7.97
CA HIS A 454 -1.39 -29.22 -8.29
C HIS A 454 -2.36 -30.35 -7.94
N ASN A 455 -3.64 -30.04 -7.69
CA ASN A 455 -4.71 -31.00 -7.36
C ASN A 455 -4.47 -31.79 -6.08
N LEU A 456 -3.77 -31.23 -5.08
CA LEU A 456 -3.69 -31.82 -3.75
C LEU A 456 -4.97 -31.51 -2.97
N GLU A 457 -5.36 -32.48 -2.15
CA GLU A 457 -6.50 -32.32 -1.25
C GLU A 457 -6.14 -31.45 -0.02
N PRO A 458 -7.09 -30.72 0.60
CA PRO A 458 -6.82 -29.81 1.70
C PRO A 458 -6.06 -30.40 2.90
N TRP A 459 -6.22 -31.69 3.15
CA TRP A 459 -5.52 -32.36 4.23
C TRP A 459 -4.04 -32.63 3.91
N GLU A 460 -3.65 -32.77 2.64
CA GLU A 460 -2.26 -32.99 2.21
C GLU A 460 -1.36 -31.77 2.43
N TYR A 461 -1.94 -30.54 2.43
CA TYR A 461 -1.21 -29.30 2.69
C TYR A 461 -1.69 -28.58 3.97
N ALA A 462 -2.28 -29.34 4.90
CA ALA A 462 -2.75 -28.78 6.18
C ALA A 462 -1.63 -28.14 7.01
N CYS A 463 -0.37 -28.57 6.83
CA CYS A 463 0.82 -27.98 7.44
C CYS A 463 0.96 -26.47 7.14
N SER A 464 0.38 -25.98 6.05
CA SER A 464 0.36 -24.54 5.74
C SER A 464 -0.30 -23.67 6.82
N LYS A 465 -1.12 -24.25 7.70
CA LYS A 465 -1.74 -23.55 8.84
C LYS A 465 -0.83 -23.47 10.06
N GLN A 466 0.28 -24.19 10.04
CA GLN A 466 1.26 -24.24 11.15
C GLN A 466 2.40 -23.23 10.97
N MET A 467 2.31 -22.35 9.95
CA MET A 467 3.29 -21.28 9.75
C MET A 467 3.34 -20.39 11.00
N GLU A 468 4.51 -20.31 11.60
CA GLU A 468 4.74 -19.53 12.82
C GLU A 468 4.96 -18.05 12.53
N LYS A 469 4.77 -17.27 13.57
CA LYS A 469 5.11 -15.85 13.57
C LYS A 469 6.14 -15.58 14.66
N GLU A 470 7.18 -14.87 14.31
CA GLU A 470 8.18 -14.41 15.28
C GLU A 470 8.03 -12.90 15.43
N HIS A 471 7.84 -12.44 16.66
CA HIS A 471 7.55 -11.02 16.97
C HIS A 471 6.40 -10.41 16.14
N GLY A 472 5.38 -11.23 15.80
CA GLY A 472 4.23 -10.80 15.01
C GLY A 472 4.44 -10.82 13.48
N VAL A 473 5.66 -11.08 13.00
CA VAL A 473 6.00 -11.21 11.58
C VAL A 473 5.92 -12.68 11.18
N SER A 474 5.25 -12.97 10.06
CA SER A 474 5.19 -14.33 9.53
C SER A 474 6.57 -14.75 9.03
N LEU A 475 7.02 -15.92 9.45
CA LEU A 475 8.24 -16.53 8.93
C LEU A 475 8.09 -16.88 7.45
N SER A 476 9.20 -16.85 6.71
CA SER A 476 9.27 -17.35 5.33
C SER A 476 9.02 -18.86 5.27
N LEU A 477 8.78 -19.38 4.07
CA LEU A 477 8.65 -20.81 3.82
C LEU A 477 9.86 -21.58 4.33
N THR A 478 11.07 -21.10 4.04
CA THR A 478 12.31 -21.75 4.43
C THR A 478 12.46 -21.77 5.96
N GLU A 479 12.32 -20.63 6.63
CA GLU A 479 12.41 -20.54 8.08
C GLU A 479 11.34 -21.38 8.78
N SER A 480 10.13 -21.44 8.21
CA SER A 480 9.04 -22.28 8.72
C SER A 480 9.36 -23.76 8.59
N ALA A 481 9.98 -24.19 7.49
CA ALA A 481 10.38 -25.58 7.32
C ALA A 481 11.49 -26.00 8.28
N ASP A 482 12.38 -25.08 8.63
CA ASP A 482 13.47 -25.38 9.57
C ASP A 482 12.99 -25.50 11.04
N LYS A 483 11.82 -24.91 11.37
CA LYS A 483 11.22 -24.91 12.70
C LYS A 483 10.10 -25.93 12.88
N VAL A 484 9.31 -26.20 11.83
CA VAL A 484 8.08 -27.01 11.92
C VAL A 484 8.28 -28.34 11.17
N PRO A 485 8.32 -29.48 11.87
CA PRO A 485 8.57 -30.81 11.26
C PRO A 485 7.60 -31.20 10.14
N ASP A 486 6.31 -30.85 10.24
CA ASP A 486 5.31 -31.18 9.22
C ASP A 486 5.55 -30.39 7.91
N ILE A 487 6.08 -29.16 8.01
CA ILE A 487 6.43 -28.34 6.85
C ILE A 487 7.70 -28.89 6.20
N ASP A 488 8.70 -29.27 6.97
CA ASP A 488 9.91 -29.92 6.46
C ASP A 488 9.61 -31.27 5.79
N LYS A 489 8.69 -32.04 6.39
CA LYS A 489 8.17 -33.26 5.77
C LYS A 489 7.55 -32.97 4.39
N PHE A 490 6.67 -31.97 4.30
CA PHE A 490 6.06 -31.57 3.03
C PHE A 490 7.13 -31.14 2.01
N ARG A 491 8.14 -30.37 2.42
CA ARG A 491 9.28 -29.97 1.59
C ARG A 491 9.98 -31.19 0.96
N LYS A 492 10.22 -32.22 1.74
CA LYS A 492 10.92 -33.45 1.32
C LYS A 492 10.06 -34.35 0.42
N GLU A 493 8.78 -34.50 0.77
CA GLU A 493 7.85 -35.38 0.03
C GLU A 493 7.31 -34.77 -1.25
N ARG A 494 7.25 -33.43 -1.36
CA ARG A 494 6.66 -32.69 -2.48
C ARG A 494 7.60 -31.59 -3.02
N PRO A 495 8.86 -31.91 -3.40
CA PRO A 495 9.88 -30.91 -3.71
C PRO A 495 9.50 -29.99 -4.88
N VAL A 496 8.78 -30.49 -5.90
CA VAL A 496 8.33 -29.68 -7.05
C VAL A 496 7.35 -28.61 -6.61
N ILE A 497 6.33 -28.99 -5.82
CA ILE A 497 5.31 -28.04 -5.33
C ILE A 497 5.94 -27.04 -4.37
N TRP A 498 6.85 -27.51 -3.52
CA TRP A 498 7.61 -26.67 -2.61
C TRP A 498 8.43 -25.61 -3.34
N ASN A 499 9.18 -26.01 -4.35
CA ASN A 499 10.01 -25.09 -5.14
C ASN A 499 9.15 -24.03 -5.86
N HIS A 500 8.00 -24.41 -6.41
CA HIS A 500 7.08 -23.45 -7.02
C HIS A 500 6.56 -22.46 -5.96
N ALA A 501 6.16 -22.92 -4.78
CA ALA A 501 5.69 -22.06 -3.69
C ALA A 501 6.80 -21.10 -3.22
N LEU A 502 8.03 -21.60 -3.06
CA LEU A 502 9.19 -20.81 -2.64
C LEU A 502 9.52 -19.69 -3.64
N ARG A 503 9.45 -19.97 -4.94
CA ARG A 503 9.72 -18.99 -5.99
C ARG A 503 8.64 -17.93 -6.09
N LEU A 504 7.38 -18.25 -5.69
CA LEU A 504 6.22 -17.37 -5.71
C LEU A 504 5.99 -16.61 -4.40
N GLU A 505 6.71 -16.99 -3.33
CA GLU A 505 6.59 -16.27 -2.05
C GLU A 505 6.93 -14.79 -2.23
N GLY A 506 6.04 -13.90 -1.76
CA GLY A 506 6.15 -12.45 -1.90
C GLY A 506 5.59 -11.88 -3.20
N ALA A 507 5.31 -12.69 -4.22
CA ALA A 507 4.77 -12.21 -5.49
C ALA A 507 3.34 -11.66 -5.35
N ASN A 508 3.01 -10.63 -6.15
CA ASN A 508 1.68 -10.06 -6.21
C ASN A 508 0.66 -11.06 -6.78
N ARG A 509 -0.44 -11.25 -6.05
CA ARG A 509 -1.50 -12.20 -6.38
C ARG A 509 -2.75 -11.54 -6.95
N SER A 510 -3.21 -10.48 -6.30
CA SER A 510 -4.48 -9.83 -6.65
C SER A 510 -4.53 -8.39 -6.14
N LEU A 511 -5.48 -7.64 -6.72
CA LEU A 511 -5.82 -6.29 -6.28
C LEU A 511 -7.08 -6.30 -5.43
N SER A 512 -7.09 -5.50 -4.39
CA SER A 512 -8.27 -5.18 -3.58
C SER A 512 -8.27 -3.69 -3.24
N GLN A 513 -9.36 -3.20 -2.68
CA GLN A 513 -9.41 -1.84 -2.14
C GLN A 513 -8.99 -1.86 -0.67
N HIS A 514 -8.15 -0.91 -0.26
CA HIS A 514 -7.80 -0.70 1.14
C HIS A 514 -9.05 -0.31 1.94
N ALA A 515 -9.27 -0.96 3.07
CA ALA A 515 -10.54 -0.87 3.79
C ALA A 515 -10.81 0.53 4.39
N ALA A 516 -9.76 1.24 4.81
CA ALA A 516 -9.88 2.47 5.60
C ALA A 516 -9.45 3.73 4.87
N GLY A 517 -8.38 3.68 4.09
CA GLY A 517 -7.75 4.87 3.51
C GLY A 517 -8.62 5.57 2.48
N VAL A 518 -8.83 6.87 2.68
CA VAL A 518 -9.47 7.79 1.74
C VAL A 518 -8.49 8.93 1.46
N ILE A 519 -8.24 9.18 0.19
CA ILE A 519 -7.43 10.29 -0.27
C ILE A 519 -8.33 11.51 -0.45
N VAL A 520 -7.84 12.69 -0.02
CA VAL A 520 -8.46 13.98 -0.29
C VAL A 520 -7.38 14.92 -0.84
N SER A 521 -7.51 15.32 -2.10
CA SER A 521 -6.53 16.14 -2.83
C SER A 521 -7.04 17.56 -3.05
N GLY A 522 -6.14 18.52 -3.12
CA GLY A 522 -6.43 19.91 -3.48
C GLY A 522 -6.54 20.15 -4.99
N GLU A 523 -6.25 19.14 -5.80
CA GLU A 523 -6.37 19.14 -7.26
C GLU A 523 -6.86 17.78 -7.75
N PRO A 524 -7.31 17.65 -9.01
CA PRO A 524 -7.74 16.38 -9.56
C PRO A 524 -6.67 15.30 -9.41
N ILE A 525 -7.05 14.16 -8.82
CA ILE A 525 -6.14 13.03 -8.52
C ILE A 525 -5.48 12.49 -9.79
N LEU A 526 -6.15 12.62 -10.95
CA LEU A 526 -5.62 12.21 -12.25
C LEU A 526 -4.28 12.88 -12.59
N ASN A 527 -4.00 14.07 -12.06
CA ASN A 527 -2.70 14.75 -12.24
C ASN A 527 -1.55 14.01 -11.54
N ARG A 528 -1.85 13.11 -10.62
CA ARG A 528 -0.88 12.46 -9.72
C ARG A 528 -0.93 10.93 -9.73
N ALA A 529 -2.02 10.34 -10.24
CA ALA A 529 -2.26 8.91 -10.15
C ALA A 529 -3.19 8.39 -11.25
N VAL A 530 -3.03 7.13 -11.59
CA VAL A 530 -4.06 6.37 -12.31
C VAL A 530 -5.21 6.08 -11.37
N VAL A 531 -6.44 6.28 -11.83
CA VAL A 531 -7.67 6.14 -11.03
C VAL A 531 -8.60 5.11 -11.67
N SER A 532 -9.03 4.13 -10.90
CA SER A 532 -10.04 3.15 -11.33
C SER A 532 -11.45 3.62 -10.96
N THR A 533 -12.33 3.71 -11.93
CA THR A 533 -13.75 4.02 -11.77
C THR A 533 -14.65 2.88 -12.25
N ARG A 534 -14.10 1.65 -12.35
CA ARG A 534 -14.82 0.45 -12.86
C ARG A 534 -16.09 0.10 -12.07
N GLY A 535 -16.23 0.55 -10.83
CA GLY A 535 -17.42 0.35 -10.01
C GLY A 535 -18.57 1.32 -10.34
N GLY A 536 -18.43 2.19 -11.34
CA GLY A 536 -19.42 3.18 -11.73
C GLY A 536 -19.48 4.40 -10.80
N ASP A 537 -20.49 5.25 -11.03
CA ASP A 537 -20.60 6.55 -10.34
C ASP A 537 -20.98 6.45 -8.86
N GLU A 538 -21.58 5.35 -8.42
CA GLU A 538 -21.95 5.14 -7.03
C GLU A 538 -20.78 4.67 -6.16
N SER A 539 -19.71 4.14 -6.76
CA SER A 539 -18.54 3.66 -6.04
C SER A 539 -17.46 4.74 -5.90
N LEU A 540 -16.67 4.67 -4.81
CA LEU A 540 -15.51 5.53 -4.63
C LEU A 540 -14.45 5.18 -5.68
N PRO A 541 -13.91 6.15 -6.45
CA PRO A 541 -12.75 5.93 -7.31
C PRO A 541 -11.58 5.36 -6.50
N VAL A 542 -10.69 4.58 -7.13
CA VAL A 542 -9.56 3.94 -6.44
C VAL A 542 -8.26 4.25 -7.15
N VAL A 543 -7.31 4.91 -6.47
CA VAL A 543 -5.97 5.16 -7.01
C VAL A 543 -5.18 3.85 -7.10
N GLN A 544 -4.34 3.77 -8.12
CA GLN A 544 -3.51 2.59 -8.39
C GLN A 544 -2.14 2.62 -7.66
N TRP A 545 -1.95 3.53 -6.71
CA TRP A 545 -0.84 3.52 -5.75
C TRP A 545 -1.28 2.83 -4.47
N ASP A 546 -0.42 2.00 -3.90
CA ASP A 546 -0.64 1.39 -2.60
C ASP A 546 -0.41 2.39 -1.44
N LYS A 547 -0.73 1.95 -0.21
CA LYS A 547 -0.57 2.77 1.00
C LYS A 547 0.84 3.37 1.15
N SER A 548 1.86 2.65 0.73
CA SER A 548 3.26 3.07 0.87
C SER A 548 3.68 4.12 -0.17
N ARG A 549 2.92 4.26 -1.26
CA ARG A 549 3.27 5.11 -2.40
C ARG A 549 2.39 6.34 -2.57
N VAL A 550 1.17 6.35 -2.04
CA VAL A 550 0.28 7.52 -2.17
C VAL A 550 0.93 8.81 -1.68
N GLU A 551 1.70 8.76 -0.61
CA GLU A 551 2.41 9.92 -0.04
C GLU A 551 3.55 10.40 -0.93
N ASP A 552 4.25 9.49 -1.63
CA ASP A 552 5.31 9.85 -2.57
C ASP A 552 4.78 10.71 -3.73
N PHE A 553 3.50 10.56 -4.08
CA PHE A 553 2.80 11.40 -5.06
C PHE A 553 2.10 12.61 -4.43
N GLY A 554 2.36 12.91 -3.17
CA GLY A 554 1.79 14.04 -2.45
C GLY A 554 0.28 13.94 -2.25
N LEU A 555 -0.25 12.72 -2.24
CA LEU A 555 -1.66 12.45 -1.96
C LEU A 555 -1.83 12.20 -0.46
N ILE A 556 -2.73 12.96 0.17
CA ILE A 556 -2.95 12.87 1.62
C ILE A 556 -3.99 11.81 1.91
N LYS A 557 -3.58 10.84 2.71
CA LYS A 557 -4.43 9.77 3.21
C LYS A 557 -5.07 10.17 4.54
N ILE A 558 -6.38 9.90 4.66
CA ILE A 558 -7.12 9.97 5.92
C ILE A 558 -7.69 8.57 6.16
N ASP A 559 -7.36 7.96 7.28
CA ASP A 559 -7.87 6.64 7.64
C ASP A 559 -9.26 6.77 8.31
N ILE A 560 -10.30 6.44 7.53
CA ILE A 560 -11.70 6.39 7.97
C ILE A 560 -12.01 4.94 8.36
N LEU A 561 -11.77 4.60 9.61
CA LEU A 561 -11.91 3.23 10.12
C LEU A 561 -13.35 2.97 10.59
N GLY A 562 -13.91 1.81 10.24
CA GLY A 562 -15.18 1.35 10.77
C GLY A 562 -14.97 0.49 12.02
N LEU A 563 -15.55 0.87 13.14
CA LEU A 563 -15.45 0.13 14.41
C LEU A 563 -16.84 -0.35 14.87
N ASN A 564 -17.07 -1.66 14.86
CA ASN A 564 -18.34 -2.28 15.23
C ASN A 564 -18.72 -1.98 16.69
N THR A 565 -17.75 -1.74 17.57
CA THR A 565 -18.02 -1.36 18.96
C THR A 565 -18.74 -0.02 19.06
N LEU A 566 -18.47 0.91 18.15
CA LEU A 566 -19.22 2.17 18.09
C LEU A 566 -20.67 1.95 17.64
N ASP A 567 -20.95 0.98 16.77
CA ASP A 567 -22.33 0.58 16.42
C ASP A 567 -23.07 0.02 17.64
N LEU A 568 -22.39 -0.82 18.45
CA LEU A 568 -22.96 -1.36 19.68
C LEU A 568 -23.28 -0.26 20.68
N ILE A 569 -22.36 0.70 20.89
CA ILE A 569 -22.55 1.85 21.76
C ILE A 569 -23.70 2.72 21.25
N GLY A 570 -23.74 3.02 19.94
CA GLY A 570 -24.81 3.80 19.31
C GLY A 570 -26.18 3.16 19.54
N THR A 571 -26.30 1.86 19.26
CA THR A 571 -27.52 1.08 19.49
C THR A 571 -27.94 1.09 20.95
N ALA A 572 -26.99 0.94 21.90
CA ALA A 572 -27.27 0.98 23.32
C ALA A 572 -27.80 2.37 23.77
N LEU A 573 -27.21 3.44 23.26
CA LEU A 573 -27.66 4.81 23.53
C LEU A 573 -29.07 5.08 22.99
N ASP A 574 -29.38 4.57 21.79
CA ASP A 574 -30.71 4.68 21.20
C ASP A 574 -31.74 3.92 22.04
N TYR A 575 -31.46 2.68 22.47
CA TYR A 575 -32.35 1.94 23.37
C TYR A 575 -32.56 2.62 24.73
N ILE A 576 -31.52 3.21 25.33
CA ILE A 576 -31.63 3.95 26.57
C ILE A 576 -32.53 5.19 26.38
N LYS A 577 -32.36 5.90 25.28
CA LYS A 577 -33.18 7.06 24.94
C LYS A 577 -34.65 6.66 24.71
N GLU A 578 -34.92 5.61 23.97
CA GLU A 578 -36.27 5.12 23.68
C GLU A 578 -36.99 4.57 24.91
N ARG A 579 -36.31 3.74 25.71
CA ARG A 579 -36.93 3.03 26.84
C ARG A 579 -36.99 3.86 28.13
N HIS A 580 -35.97 4.70 28.33
CA HIS A 580 -35.83 5.44 29.60
C HIS A 580 -35.92 6.95 29.45
N HIS A 581 -36.10 7.46 28.19
CA HIS A 581 -36.15 8.89 27.87
C HIS A 581 -34.93 9.68 28.38
N LYS A 582 -33.78 8.99 28.51
CA LYS A 582 -32.52 9.58 28.99
C LYS A 582 -31.54 9.74 27.84
N LYS A 583 -30.93 10.93 27.74
CA LYS A 583 -29.79 11.17 26.85
C LYS A 583 -28.51 11.07 27.67
N ILE A 584 -27.67 10.10 27.37
CA ILE A 584 -26.37 9.91 28.01
C ILE A 584 -25.30 10.62 27.20
N ASP A 585 -24.48 11.42 27.85
CA ASP A 585 -23.22 11.94 27.30
C ASP A 585 -22.09 11.01 27.72
N ILE A 586 -21.53 10.27 26.74
CA ILE A 586 -20.44 9.29 26.96
C ILE A 586 -19.21 9.98 27.56
N LEU A 587 -18.95 11.25 27.19
CA LEU A 587 -17.79 11.99 27.68
C LEU A 587 -17.95 12.45 29.13
N ALA A 588 -19.16 12.44 29.65
CA ALA A 588 -19.42 12.75 31.07
C ALA A 588 -19.30 11.55 32.01
N LEU A 589 -19.12 10.33 31.46
CA LEU A 589 -18.97 9.11 32.25
C LEU A 589 -17.63 9.12 33.02
N PRO A 590 -17.59 8.70 34.30
CA PRO A 590 -16.34 8.55 35.04
C PRO A 590 -15.56 7.33 34.59
N LEU A 591 -14.23 7.35 34.75
CA LEU A 591 -13.35 6.20 34.43
C LEU A 591 -13.07 5.32 35.68
N ASP A 592 -13.60 5.65 36.83
CA ASP A 592 -13.35 5.03 38.12
C ASP A 592 -14.59 4.35 38.75
N ASP A 593 -15.57 3.96 37.92
CA ASP A 593 -16.75 3.23 38.42
C ASP A 593 -16.34 1.84 38.94
N GLU A 594 -16.46 1.65 40.24
CA GLU A 594 -16.05 0.44 40.94
C GLU A 594 -16.78 -0.82 40.46
N LYS A 595 -18.04 -0.74 40.05
CA LYS A 595 -18.81 -1.88 39.58
C LYS A 595 -18.28 -2.35 38.23
N VAL A 596 -17.97 -1.39 37.34
CA VAL A 596 -17.38 -1.66 36.02
C VAL A 596 -15.99 -2.26 36.19
N LEU A 597 -15.11 -1.64 36.98
CA LEU A 597 -13.76 -2.13 37.23
C LEU A 597 -13.76 -3.53 37.87
N ARG A 598 -14.70 -3.80 38.78
CA ARG A 598 -14.89 -5.15 39.37
C ARG A 598 -15.32 -6.18 38.33
N ALA A 599 -16.21 -5.81 37.39
CA ALA A 599 -16.59 -6.70 36.28
C ALA A 599 -15.38 -7.06 35.40
N PHE A 600 -14.51 -6.10 35.12
CA PHE A 600 -13.24 -6.39 34.43
C PHE A 600 -12.36 -7.36 35.22
N GLY A 601 -12.20 -7.15 36.54
CA GLY A 601 -11.43 -8.05 37.43
C GLY A 601 -11.99 -9.46 37.53
N ASN A 602 -13.30 -9.63 37.38
CA ASN A 602 -13.96 -10.94 37.31
C ASN A 602 -13.82 -11.60 35.92
N GLY A 603 -13.36 -10.86 34.90
CA GLY A 603 -13.34 -11.32 33.53
C GLY A 603 -14.71 -11.31 32.83
N ASP A 604 -15.67 -10.54 33.36
CA ASP A 604 -17.02 -10.38 32.81
C ASP A 604 -17.00 -9.35 31.66
N THR A 605 -16.17 -9.63 30.65
CA THR A 605 -15.84 -8.71 29.55
C THR A 605 -16.28 -9.24 28.19
N THR A 606 -17.28 -10.11 28.15
CA THR A 606 -17.83 -10.63 26.88
C THR A 606 -18.44 -9.48 26.09
N GLY A 607 -18.02 -9.33 24.82
CA GLY A 607 -18.44 -8.25 23.93
C GLY A 607 -17.70 -6.94 24.14
N VAL A 608 -16.83 -6.80 25.14
CA VAL A 608 -15.98 -5.63 25.32
C VAL A 608 -14.79 -5.72 24.36
N PHE A 609 -14.62 -4.68 23.55
CA PHE A 609 -13.57 -4.60 22.54
C PHE A 609 -12.18 -4.85 23.14
N GLN A 610 -11.41 -5.74 22.54
CA GLN A 610 -10.08 -6.21 22.96
C GLN A 610 -10.03 -6.96 24.30
N PHE A 611 -11.11 -7.04 25.10
CA PHE A 611 -11.12 -7.69 26.39
C PHE A 611 -11.93 -9.01 26.45
N SER A 612 -12.51 -9.45 25.31
CA SER A 612 -13.36 -10.65 25.27
C SER A 612 -12.58 -11.96 25.13
N GLY A 613 -11.30 -11.93 24.77
CA GLY A 613 -10.47 -13.11 24.59
C GLY A 613 -10.13 -13.82 25.92
N ARG A 614 -9.95 -15.15 25.91
CA ARG A 614 -9.66 -15.93 27.11
C ARG A 614 -8.38 -15.48 27.83
N GLY A 615 -7.30 -15.22 27.06
CA GLY A 615 -6.00 -14.85 27.63
C GLY A 615 -6.04 -13.52 28.38
N ILE A 616 -6.62 -12.47 27.78
CA ILE A 616 -6.72 -11.17 28.45
C ILE A 616 -7.66 -11.21 29.66
N LYS A 617 -8.74 -12.03 29.60
CA LYS A 617 -9.62 -12.25 30.77
C LYS A 617 -8.86 -12.87 31.95
N ASN A 618 -7.95 -13.82 31.68
CA ASN A 618 -7.11 -14.40 32.71
C ASN A 618 -6.12 -13.40 33.29
N LEU A 619 -5.46 -12.59 32.43
CA LEU A 619 -4.58 -11.52 32.87
C LEU A 619 -5.29 -10.52 33.80
N LEU A 620 -6.51 -10.09 33.45
CA LEU A 620 -7.30 -9.19 34.29
C LEU A 620 -7.64 -9.81 35.67
N LYS A 621 -7.99 -11.08 35.71
CA LYS A 621 -8.25 -11.82 36.97
C LYS A 621 -7.00 -11.87 37.84
N GLU A 622 -5.85 -12.18 37.25
CA GLU A 622 -4.56 -12.22 37.96
C GLU A 622 -4.18 -10.83 38.48
N MET A 623 -4.36 -9.77 37.68
CA MET A 623 -4.13 -8.39 38.13
C MET A 623 -5.06 -7.98 39.27
N ALA A 624 -6.30 -8.48 39.32
CA ALA A 624 -7.29 -8.18 40.35
C ALA A 624 -7.03 -8.88 41.71
N VAL A 625 -6.18 -9.91 41.76
CA VAL A 625 -5.78 -10.58 43.01
C VAL A 625 -5.07 -9.60 43.96
N GLY A 626 -4.28 -8.67 43.40
CA GLY A 626 -3.54 -7.67 44.21
C GLY A 626 -4.38 -6.48 44.69
N GLY A 627 -5.68 -6.45 44.41
CA GLY A 627 -6.60 -5.36 44.75
C GLY A 627 -7.50 -4.98 43.58
N PRO A 628 -8.38 -4.01 43.76
CA PRO A 628 -9.29 -3.54 42.71
C PRO A 628 -8.51 -2.99 41.53
N LEU A 629 -9.01 -3.28 40.32
CA LEU A 629 -8.43 -2.71 39.10
C LEU A 629 -8.70 -1.21 39.04
N THR A 630 -7.76 -0.50 38.44
CA THR A 630 -7.89 0.91 38.06
C THR A 630 -8.03 1.01 36.54
N PHE A 631 -8.43 2.19 36.05
CA PHE A 631 -8.41 2.45 34.60
C PHE A 631 -6.99 2.31 34.01
N GLY A 632 -5.96 2.74 34.75
CA GLY A 632 -4.56 2.55 34.38
C GLY A 632 -4.16 1.07 34.17
N ASP A 633 -4.70 0.18 35.01
CA ASP A 633 -4.49 -1.28 34.84
C ASP A 633 -5.11 -1.80 33.54
N LEU A 634 -6.28 -1.30 33.15
CA LEU A 634 -6.90 -1.70 31.87
C LEU A 634 -6.07 -1.22 30.67
N VAL A 635 -5.52 0.00 30.76
CA VAL A 635 -4.61 0.55 29.75
C VAL A 635 -3.34 -0.30 29.68
N ALA A 636 -2.71 -0.60 30.82
CA ALA A 636 -1.53 -1.44 30.89
C ALA A 636 -1.79 -2.87 30.35
N ALA A 637 -2.93 -3.48 30.73
CA ALA A 637 -3.33 -4.81 30.23
C ALA A 637 -3.40 -4.85 28.69
N THR A 638 -3.95 -3.78 28.07
CA THR A 638 -4.05 -3.69 26.61
C THR A 638 -2.68 -3.60 25.93
N ALA A 639 -1.71 -2.95 26.58
CA ALA A 639 -0.35 -2.82 26.06
C ALA A 639 0.50 -4.07 26.32
N LEU A 640 0.35 -4.70 27.48
CA LEU A 640 1.07 -5.92 27.89
C LEU A 640 0.61 -7.18 27.16
N PHE A 641 -0.71 -7.29 26.88
CA PHE A 641 -1.26 -8.47 26.21
C PHE A 641 -1.03 -8.42 24.70
N ARG A 642 0.23 -8.44 24.32
CA ARG A 642 0.72 -8.49 22.92
C ARG A 642 1.84 -9.51 22.81
N PRO A 643 2.09 -10.10 21.63
CA PRO A 643 3.11 -11.16 21.49
C PRO A 643 4.48 -10.80 22.07
N GLY A 644 5.04 -9.64 21.74
CA GLY A 644 6.35 -9.23 22.25
C GLY A 644 6.45 -9.17 23.78
N PRO A 645 5.59 -8.37 24.47
CA PRO A 645 5.58 -8.33 25.93
C PRO A 645 5.25 -9.68 26.60
N LEU A 646 4.38 -10.51 25.99
CA LEU A 646 4.07 -11.86 26.49
C LEU A 646 5.29 -12.76 26.43
N ASP A 647 5.99 -12.81 25.28
CA ASP A 647 7.18 -13.63 25.07
C ASP A 647 8.35 -13.18 25.95
N ALA A 648 8.42 -11.88 26.26
CA ALA A 648 9.42 -11.30 27.17
C ALA A 648 9.09 -11.47 28.67
N GLY A 649 7.95 -12.07 29.04
CA GLY A 649 7.55 -12.28 30.44
C GLY A 649 7.14 -10.98 31.19
N LEU A 650 6.87 -9.89 30.45
CA LEU A 650 6.56 -8.58 31.07
C LEU A 650 5.19 -8.60 31.78
N CYS A 651 4.24 -9.40 31.29
CA CYS A 651 2.96 -9.59 31.95
C CYS A 651 3.13 -10.17 33.37
N ASP A 652 3.89 -11.25 33.51
CA ASP A 652 4.12 -11.92 34.80
C ASP A 652 4.83 -10.98 35.77
N ARG A 653 5.83 -10.25 35.29
CA ARG A 653 6.53 -9.25 36.10
C ARG A 653 5.59 -8.15 36.62
N TYR A 654 4.76 -7.58 35.76
CA TYR A 654 3.76 -6.56 36.14
C TYR A 654 2.77 -7.10 37.17
N VAL A 655 2.18 -8.27 36.93
CA VAL A 655 1.20 -8.94 37.81
C VAL A 655 1.79 -9.21 39.17
N ARG A 656 2.99 -9.81 39.26
CA ARG A 656 3.65 -10.13 40.55
C ARG A 656 3.91 -8.91 41.41
N VAL A 657 4.34 -7.79 40.81
CA VAL A 657 4.55 -6.55 41.56
C VAL A 657 3.22 -5.97 42.03
N LYS A 658 2.20 -5.95 41.17
CA LYS A 658 0.84 -5.49 41.53
C LYS A 658 0.23 -6.32 42.66
N GLN A 659 0.46 -7.62 42.69
CA GLN A 659 0.00 -8.53 43.75
C GLN A 659 0.82 -8.39 45.06
N GLY A 660 1.87 -7.58 45.09
CA GLY A 660 2.80 -7.50 46.22
C GLY A 660 3.71 -8.72 46.38
N ALA A 661 3.73 -9.62 45.41
CA ALA A 661 4.60 -10.81 45.41
C ALA A 661 6.05 -10.51 44.98
N ALA A 662 6.32 -9.33 44.46
CA ALA A 662 7.64 -8.83 44.12
C ALA A 662 7.70 -7.32 44.34
N HIS A 663 8.92 -6.80 44.47
CA HIS A 663 9.17 -5.35 44.51
C HIS A 663 9.43 -4.84 43.08
N PRO A 664 9.07 -3.56 42.78
CA PRO A 664 9.50 -2.93 41.55
C PRO A 664 11.02 -2.97 41.43
N HIS A 665 11.51 -3.27 40.24
CA HIS A 665 12.95 -3.29 39.98
C HIS A 665 13.27 -2.25 38.90
N TYR A 666 14.21 -1.38 39.18
CA TYR A 666 14.71 -0.35 38.26
C TYR A 666 16.20 -0.60 38.04
N GLU A 667 16.64 -0.76 36.80
CA GLU A 667 18.04 -0.95 36.41
C GLU A 667 18.90 0.29 36.80
N HIS A 668 18.28 1.46 36.91
CA HIS A 668 18.88 2.68 37.36
C HIS A 668 17.86 3.50 38.17
N PRO A 669 18.27 4.19 39.28
CA PRO A 669 17.31 4.94 40.12
C PRO A 669 16.51 6.01 39.39
N ALA A 670 17.06 6.64 38.34
CA ALA A 670 16.34 7.61 37.52
C ALA A 670 15.13 7.03 36.77
N LEU A 671 15.11 5.69 36.56
CA LEU A 671 14.00 5.02 35.90
C LEU A 671 12.73 4.95 36.73
N GLU A 672 12.82 5.09 38.04
CA GLU A 672 11.64 5.17 38.92
C GLU A 672 10.71 6.31 38.50
N LYS A 673 11.29 7.45 38.11
CA LYS A 673 10.54 8.60 37.62
C LYS A 673 9.78 8.32 36.32
N CYS A 674 10.35 7.46 35.45
CA CYS A 674 9.77 7.13 34.13
C CYS A 674 8.83 5.92 34.17
N LEU A 675 9.05 4.97 35.09
CA LEU A 675 8.40 3.67 35.12
C LEU A 675 7.66 3.37 36.42
N GLY A 676 7.54 4.34 37.32
CA GLY A 676 6.87 4.16 38.62
C GLY A 676 5.43 3.68 38.45
N ASP A 677 4.67 4.29 37.56
CA ASP A 677 3.27 3.95 37.28
C ASP A 677 3.08 2.55 36.65
N THR A 678 4.15 1.97 36.12
CA THR A 678 4.16 0.64 35.51
C THR A 678 5.04 -0.37 36.25
N PHE A 679 5.34 -0.10 37.53
CA PHE A 679 6.09 -1.00 38.42
C PHE A 679 7.48 -1.39 37.90
N GLY A 680 8.16 -0.48 37.19
CA GLY A 680 9.47 -0.74 36.61
C GLY A 680 9.42 -1.56 35.31
N VAL A 681 8.24 -1.73 34.71
CA VAL A 681 8.06 -2.44 33.43
C VAL A 681 7.92 -1.42 32.30
N VAL A 682 8.68 -1.59 31.23
CA VAL A 682 8.54 -0.79 30.00
C VAL A 682 7.32 -1.29 29.23
N VAL A 683 6.22 -0.55 29.33
CA VAL A 683 4.90 -0.92 28.79
C VAL A 683 4.55 -0.09 27.55
N TYR A 684 4.90 1.20 27.56
CA TYR A 684 4.48 2.18 26.57
C TYR A 684 5.66 2.70 25.74
N GLN A 685 5.39 3.17 24.53
CA GLN A 685 6.38 3.89 23.71
C GLN A 685 6.84 5.16 24.41
N GLU A 686 5.92 5.88 25.09
CA GLU A 686 6.22 7.04 25.93
C GLU A 686 7.24 6.71 27.02
N SER A 687 7.21 5.50 27.56
CA SER A 687 8.20 5.04 28.54
C SER A 687 9.59 4.93 27.92
N VAL A 688 9.70 4.40 26.69
CA VAL A 688 10.99 4.33 25.96
C VAL A 688 11.54 5.73 25.71
N MET A 689 10.68 6.64 25.21
CA MET A 689 11.08 8.03 24.98
C MET A 689 11.48 8.74 26.28
N ALA A 690 10.78 8.50 27.39
CA ALA A 690 11.11 9.06 28.69
C ALA A 690 12.47 8.55 29.19
N ILE A 691 12.76 7.25 29.02
CA ILE A 691 14.03 6.62 29.37
C ILE A 691 15.18 7.24 28.58
N THR A 692 15.05 7.34 27.27
CA THR A 692 16.12 7.88 26.40
C THR A 692 16.39 9.36 26.69
N ARG A 693 15.35 10.13 27.03
CA ARG A 693 15.52 11.53 27.46
C ARG A 693 16.21 11.64 28.81
N GLU A 694 15.77 10.88 29.81
CA GLU A 694 16.27 10.97 31.19
C GLU A 694 17.71 10.42 31.33
N LEU A 695 18.03 9.31 30.67
CA LEU A 695 19.34 8.65 30.77
C LEU A 695 20.36 9.10 29.70
N CYS A 696 19.87 9.35 28.46
CA CYS A 696 20.75 9.64 27.32
C CYS A 696 20.76 11.13 26.97
N GLY A 697 19.88 11.94 27.58
CA GLY A 697 19.80 13.38 27.30
C GLY A 697 19.24 13.71 25.91
N PHE A 698 18.51 12.80 25.28
CA PHE A 698 17.92 13.00 23.96
C PHE A 698 16.84 14.08 24.00
N THR A 699 16.74 14.84 22.91
CA THR A 699 15.59 15.68 22.65
C THR A 699 14.34 14.82 22.43
N PRO A 700 13.13 15.36 22.57
CA PRO A 700 11.91 14.60 22.28
C PRO A 700 11.87 14.04 20.85
N GLY A 701 12.35 14.79 19.84
CA GLY A 701 12.42 14.37 18.46
C GLY A 701 13.40 13.22 18.23
N GLU A 702 14.60 13.28 18.84
CA GLU A 702 15.58 12.19 18.79
C GLU A 702 15.05 10.93 19.50
N ALA A 703 14.36 11.10 20.63
CA ALA A 703 13.80 9.98 21.40
C ALA A 703 12.70 9.23 20.62
N ASP A 704 11.95 9.90 19.76
CA ASP A 704 10.97 9.26 18.85
C ASP A 704 11.67 8.48 17.72
N GLY A 705 12.91 8.82 17.39
CA GLY A 705 13.73 8.15 16.38
C GLY A 705 14.31 6.80 16.81
N VAL A 706 14.32 6.49 18.12
CA VAL A 706 14.82 5.24 18.70
C VAL A 706 13.78 4.14 18.66
#